data_48ccb47d4d56a01815132ec3b5b58807
#
_entry.id   48ccb47d4d56a01815132ec3b5b58807
#
_cell.length_a   1.000
_cell.length_b   1.000
_cell.length_c   1.000
_cell.angle_alpha   90.00
_cell.angle_beta   90.00
_cell.angle_gamma   90.00
#
_symmetry.space_group_name_H-M   'P 1'
#
loop_
_entity.id
_entity.type
_entity.pdbx_description
1 polymer ?
#
loop_
_entity_poly.entity_id
_entity_poly.type
_entity_poly.pdbx_seq_one_letter_code
_entity_poly.pdbx_strand_id
1 'polypeptide(L)'
;MNTGTISWSRAELLCAGMVFLAALFLYSWTLAPTVTLTDSGELIVVAHGLGVAHPPGVPLWVILAHLASLVPLGNVAVRINFSSALFAALASAMLTLVVADLMITVSYFGASKRRKRGARQSKRVEDSGISRLLVFAPALGAGLLMAFSRTLWFYATITEVYALNTLLILVIFFLMLRWRRRIIADRNRIGMALDAAEITRYRQITIHDTFLYAAAVAFGLALGIHHVTVALILPALGVIVYKTEGLKFFMGRRLIYAALISVGALVAIYTYLPLAAARGPVINWGNPRSLQEIWWHVTGRQYRVFLSFAPKLMAEQFVEFCRMALREFGLSWLPLPLVLAVAGFASAFRRDRTTFWLLLFIIIADLAYALSYEIAEDKDAYYLPTFISIAIATGFGIRWLIQLTFSKSMLLGKQYVVAAVIVLFAPAMALIGNWPFNDRRHYFIAHDYVENLLGAIEPNGLLLTQDWQVVSPMFYAQEIEQRRRDVKVVDINLLRRLWYFDYLRHAYPSLVERSREKIDAFVEDLKEWERDPEAFARSQALTQRITAAFEEMIRSIVTNENRLAPVYIAQDLLFADSVNGDVTRWLTQNYQLVPRGLVFNLTSDQSFHDSPDLRLKTRGLADGTLRFEKDDVVNLKVLPAYTSMLINRGRYLALFNQHERAITAFRQALALNPGLASAQQGLGKVQLNCGTHSGYFGVALRTGPLTLGIPFLPAWRIASKPAR
;
A
#
# COMPACT_ATOMS: atom_id res chain seq x y z
N MET A 1 6.23 17.77 42.67
CA MET A 1 6.42 17.44 41.27
C MET A 1 5.98 18.60 40.42
N ASN A 2 6.92 19.30 39.82
CA ASN A 2 6.71 20.46 38.98
C ASN A 2 6.00 20.02 37.68
N THR A 3 4.73 20.35 37.50
CA THR A 3 3.88 19.87 36.43
C THR A 3 3.44 20.96 35.45
N GLY A 4 4.19 22.08 35.44
CA GLY A 4 3.93 23.23 34.59
C GLY A 4 4.55 23.18 33.20
N THR A 5 5.47 22.27 32.94
CA THR A 5 6.14 22.13 31.64
C THR A 5 5.81 20.80 30.97
N ILE A 6 5.68 20.81 29.65
CA ILE A 6 5.63 19.62 28.77
C ILE A 6 7.04 18.99 28.83
N SER A 7 7.45 18.45 29.97
CA SER A 7 8.69 17.68 30.00
C SER A 7 8.37 16.24 29.68
N TRP A 8 8.79 15.79 28.51
CA TRP A 8 9.01 14.37 28.24
C TRP A 8 9.94 13.84 29.32
N SER A 9 9.60 12.72 29.93
CA SER A 9 10.59 12.09 30.79
C SER A 9 11.74 11.60 29.90
N ARG A 10 12.98 11.77 30.34
CA ARG A 10 14.14 11.22 29.61
C ARG A 10 13.97 9.76 29.25
N ALA A 11 13.28 8.99 30.09
CA ALA A 11 13.02 7.58 29.88
C ALA A 11 12.02 7.31 28.73
N GLU A 12 10.96 8.15 28.56
CA GLU A 12 10.04 8.06 27.42
C GLU A 12 10.80 8.25 26.11
N LEU A 13 11.62 9.31 26.05
CA LEU A 13 12.41 9.61 24.84
C LEU A 13 13.48 8.56 24.55
N LEU A 14 14.12 8.01 25.58
CA LEU A 14 15.10 6.93 25.40
C LEU A 14 14.46 5.67 24.86
N CYS A 15 13.29 5.25 25.38
CA CYS A 15 12.58 4.07 24.86
C CYS A 15 12.13 4.28 23.40
N ALA A 16 11.56 5.43 23.09
CA ALA A 16 11.15 5.76 21.72
C ALA A 16 12.36 5.87 20.77
N GLY A 17 13.48 6.46 21.25
CA GLY A 17 14.72 6.55 20.50
C GLY A 17 15.34 5.19 20.21
N MET A 18 15.32 4.25 21.16
CA MET A 18 15.77 2.87 20.91
C MET A 18 14.94 2.17 19.83
N VAL A 19 13.62 2.30 19.90
CA VAL A 19 12.74 1.72 18.88
C VAL A 19 12.95 2.37 17.52
N PHE A 20 13.07 3.71 17.48
CA PHE A 20 13.39 4.46 16.26
C PHE A 20 14.67 3.96 15.60
N LEU A 21 15.76 3.89 16.37
CA LEU A 21 17.06 3.47 15.83
C LEU A 21 17.06 2.02 15.37
N ALA A 22 16.43 1.11 16.13
CA ALA A 22 16.29 -0.30 15.76
C ALA A 22 15.47 -0.46 14.47
N ALA A 23 14.33 0.23 14.37
CA ALA A 23 13.48 0.22 13.19
C ALA A 23 14.17 0.85 11.97
N LEU A 24 14.78 2.03 12.13
CA LEU A 24 15.47 2.72 11.03
C LEU A 24 16.64 1.90 10.51
N PHE A 25 17.43 1.29 11.40
CA PHE A 25 18.51 0.38 11.00
C PHE A 25 17.96 -0.81 10.21
N LEU A 26 16.93 -1.49 10.72
CA LEU A 26 16.32 -2.64 10.07
C LEU A 26 15.77 -2.30 8.68
N TYR A 27 14.99 -1.23 8.59
CA TYR A 27 14.37 -0.82 7.34
C TYR A 27 15.40 -0.34 6.30
N SER A 28 16.42 0.41 6.74
CA SER A 28 17.52 0.82 5.87
C SER A 28 18.35 -0.36 5.37
N TRP A 29 18.56 -1.36 6.24
CA TRP A 29 19.28 -2.58 5.88
C TRP A 29 18.52 -3.45 4.89
N THR A 30 17.19 -3.51 4.99
CA THR A 30 16.32 -4.35 4.16
C THR A 30 15.66 -3.59 3.01
N LEU A 31 16.10 -2.36 2.73
CA LEU A 31 15.52 -1.45 1.75
C LEU A 31 15.63 -2.00 0.31
N ALA A 32 14.59 -1.77 -0.50
CA ALA A 32 14.64 -2.05 -1.92
C ALA A 32 15.66 -1.15 -2.64
N PRO A 33 16.56 -1.72 -3.48
CA PRO A 33 17.67 -0.96 -4.08
C PRO A 33 17.26 -0.11 -5.29
N THR A 34 16.03 -0.26 -5.77
CA THR A 34 15.49 0.44 -6.93
C THR A 34 13.97 0.51 -6.86
N VAL A 35 13.34 0.91 -7.97
CA VAL A 35 11.87 0.89 -8.13
C VAL A 35 11.28 -0.49 -7.85
N THR A 36 10.10 -0.52 -7.23
CA THR A 36 9.33 -1.74 -7.00
C THR A 36 8.08 -1.79 -7.88
N LEU A 37 7.30 -2.86 -7.78
CA LEU A 37 6.01 -3.00 -8.45
C LEU A 37 4.96 -2.08 -7.82
N THR A 38 3.71 -2.19 -8.24
CA THR A 38 2.56 -1.39 -7.80
C THR A 38 2.73 0.10 -8.11
N ASP A 39 2.45 0.99 -7.18
CA ASP A 39 2.45 2.45 -7.41
C ASP A 39 3.85 3.09 -7.35
N SER A 40 4.87 2.30 -6.97
CA SER A 40 6.22 2.82 -6.69
C SER A 40 6.80 3.66 -7.83
N GLY A 41 6.67 3.20 -9.07
CA GLY A 41 7.22 3.91 -10.24
C GLY A 41 6.56 5.25 -10.49
N GLU A 42 5.24 5.29 -10.49
CA GLU A 42 4.44 6.52 -10.61
C GLU A 42 4.76 7.48 -9.47
N LEU A 43 4.72 7.01 -8.23
CA LEU A 43 4.95 7.83 -7.04
C LEU A 43 6.36 8.43 -7.02
N ILE A 44 7.39 7.69 -7.48
CA ILE A 44 8.75 8.22 -7.60
C ILE A 44 8.81 9.36 -8.62
N VAL A 45 8.21 9.19 -9.81
CA VAL A 45 8.20 10.23 -10.85
C VAL A 45 7.44 11.46 -10.37
N VAL A 46 6.27 11.25 -9.75
CA VAL A 46 5.45 12.33 -9.17
C VAL A 46 6.21 13.09 -8.08
N ALA A 47 6.82 12.39 -7.15
CA ALA A 47 7.57 13.03 -6.07
C ALA A 47 8.77 13.82 -6.60
N HIS A 48 9.56 13.23 -7.49
CA HIS A 48 10.74 13.88 -8.05
C HIS A 48 10.39 15.14 -8.86
N GLY A 49 9.33 15.07 -9.70
CA GLY A 49 8.87 16.15 -10.56
C GLY A 49 7.86 17.09 -9.92
N LEU A 50 7.46 16.92 -8.65
CA LEU A 50 6.35 17.62 -8.00
C LEU A 50 5.07 17.56 -8.85
N GLY A 51 4.72 16.38 -9.35
CA GLY A 51 3.56 16.12 -10.17
C GLY A 51 2.26 15.92 -9.37
N VAL A 52 1.23 15.45 -10.04
CA VAL A 52 -0.05 15.06 -9.45
C VAL A 52 -0.17 13.54 -9.51
N ALA A 53 -0.18 12.88 -8.36
CA ALA A 53 -0.37 11.44 -8.25
C ALA A 53 -1.83 11.04 -8.52
N HIS A 54 -2.08 9.74 -8.71
CA HIS A 54 -3.43 9.18 -8.73
C HIS A 54 -4.26 9.62 -7.51
N PRO A 55 -5.62 9.69 -7.60
CA PRO A 55 -6.46 10.11 -6.49
C PRO A 55 -6.20 9.32 -5.19
N PRO A 56 -6.11 10.00 -4.03
CA PRO A 56 -6.46 11.41 -3.81
C PRO A 56 -5.34 12.43 -4.02
N GLY A 57 -4.26 12.12 -4.75
CA GLY A 57 -3.18 13.03 -5.10
C GLY A 57 -2.06 13.17 -4.06
N VAL A 58 -2.26 12.68 -2.86
CA VAL A 58 -1.31 12.55 -1.72
C VAL A 58 -0.33 13.73 -1.51
N PRO A 59 -0.81 15.00 -1.52
CA PRO A 59 0.05 16.17 -1.66
C PRO A 59 1.10 16.32 -0.54
N LEU A 60 0.78 15.99 0.70
CA LEU A 60 1.75 16.07 1.80
C LEU A 60 2.89 15.06 1.61
N TRP A 61 2.56 13.84 1.18
CA TRP A 61 3.56 12.82 0.91
C TRP A 61 4.46 13.24 -0.26
N VAL A 62 3.88 13.75 -1.36
CA VAL A 62 4.63 14.20 -2.54
C VAL A 62 5.67 15.25 -2.17
N ILE A 63 5.28 16.27 -1.37
CA ILE A 63 6.20 17.33 -0.93
C ILE A 63 7.35 16.76 -0.09
N LEU A 64 7.05 15.87 0.87
CA LEU A 64 8.08 15.30 1.75
C LEU A 64 9.00 14.32 1.00
N ALA A 65 8.44 13.50 0.11
CA ALA A 65 9.20 12.58 -0.73
C ALA A 65 10.05 13.34 -1.78
N HIS A 66 9.57 14.49 -2.27
CA HIS A 66 10.38 15.38 -3.10
C HIS A 66 11.64 15.82 -2.37
N LEU A 67 11.52 16.29 -1.13
CA LEU A 67 12.69 16.69 -0.34
C LEU A 67 13.69 15.54 -0.18
N ALA A 68 13.19 14.31 0.01
CA ALA A 68 14.07 13.13 0.06
C ALA A 68 14.76 12.87 -1.29
N SER A 69 14.08 13.09 -2.41
CA SER A 69 14.65 12.90 -3.76
C SER A 69 15.81 13.81 -4.07
N LEU A 70 15.92 14.96 -3.39
CA LEU A 70 16.99 15.95 -3.57
C LEU A 70 18.31 15.56 -2.87
N VAL A 71 18.28 14.59 -1.95
CA VAL A 71 19.48 14.13 -1.23
C VAL A 71 20.43 13.44 -2.23
N PRO A 72 21.71 13.84 -2.37
CA PRO A 72 22.59 13.31 -3.41
C PRO A 72 23.23 11.96 -3.03
N LEU A 73 22.42 10.97 -2.64
CA LEU A 73 22.87 9.63 -2.22
C LEU A 73 22.12 8.54 -3.00
N GLY A 74 22.84 7.67 -3.69
CA GLY A 74 22.25 6.58 -4.46
C GLY A 74 21.36 7.06 -5.63
N ASN A 75 20.48 6.19 -6.13
CA ASN A 75 19.51 6.52 -7.16
C ASN A 75 18.24 7.18 -6.55
N VAL A 76 17.39 7.77 -7.38
CA VAL A 76 16.18 8.49 -6.92
C VAL A 76 15.22 7.56 -6.18
N ALA A 77 15.06 6.31 -6.64
CA ALA A 77 14.18 5.33 -6.00
C ALA A 77 14.64 5.02 -4.56
N VAL A 78 15.95 4.77 -4.34
CA VAL A 78 16.49 4.52 -3.00
C VAL A 78 16.24 5.69 -2.05
N ARG A 79 16.38 6.93 -2.54
CA ARG A 79 16.15 8.14 -1.72
C ARG A 79 14.71 8.23 -1.23
N ILE A 80 13.76 7.94 -2.12
CA ILE A 80 12.33 8.00 -1.80
C ILE A 80 11.92 6.77 -0.98
N ASN A 81 12.42 5.56 -1.28
CA ASN A 81 12.24 4.38 -0.43
C ASN A 81 12.72 4.65 1.01
N PHE A 82 13.87 5.33 1.17
CA PHE A 82 14.38 5.70 2.50
C PHE A 82 13.46 6.66 3.25
N SER A 83 12.71 7.53 2.56
CA SER A 83 11.70 8.36 3.23
C SER A 83 10.60 7.51 3.88
N SER A 84 10.16 6.42 3.22
CA SER A 84 9.21 5.46 3.80
C SER A 84 9.80 4.78 5.03
N ALA A 85 11.09 4.37 4.98
CA ALA A 85 11.81 3.81 6.12
C ALA A 85 11.85 4.77 7.32
N LEU A 86 12.14 6.04 7.07
CA LEU A 86 12.15 7.09 8.10
C LEU A 86 10.77 7.30 8.71
N PHE A 87 9.72 7.40 7.90
CA PHE A 87 8.34 7.59 8.39
C PHE A 87 7.87 6.38 9.21
N ALA A 88 8.15 5.15 8.79
CA ALA A 88 7.78 3.94 9.52
C ALA A 88 8.56 3.80 10.84
N ALA A 89 9.84 4.17 10.87
CA ALA A 89 10.63 4.20 12.10
C ALA A 89 10.11 5.23 13.10
N LEU A 90 9.73 6.43 12.63
CA LEU A 90 9.06 7.45 13.43
C LEU A 90 7.69 6.98 13.91
N ALA A 91 6.92 6.26 13.09
CA ALA A 91 5.64 5.67 13.49
C ALA A 91 5.80 4.66 14.63
N SER A 92 6.79 3.77 14.54
CA SER A 92 7.09 2.78 15.59
C SER A 92 7.52 3.44 16.90
N ALA A 93 8.34 4.50 16.83
CA ALA A 93 8.71 5.32 17.97
C ALA A 93 7.49 6.06 18.56
N MET A 94 6.62 6.59 17.72
CA MET A 94 5.39 7.27 18.15
C MET A 94 4.42 6.29 18.84
N LEU A 95 4.29 5.06 18.34
CA LEU A 95 3.52 4.00 19.02
C LEU A 95 4.09 3.73 20.43
N THR A 96 5.41 3.68 20.57
CA THR A 96 6.06 3.54 21.88
C THR A 96 5.64 4.66 22.85
N LEU A 97 5.60 5.91 22.36
CA LEU A 97 5.15 7.05 23.16
C LEU A 97 3.66 6.99 23.49
N VAL A 98 2.81 6.56 22.56
CA VAL A 98 1.38 6.33 22.79
C VAL A 98 1.17 5.30 23.89
N VAL A 99 1.85 4.16 23.82
CA VAL A 99 1.71 3.09 24.83
C VAL A 99 2.28 3.56 26.17
N ALA A 100 3.41 4.25 26.21
CA ALA A 100 3.95 4.82 27.46
C ALA A 100 2.96 5.79 28.13
N ASP A 101 2.33 6.67 27.36
CA ASP A 101 1.32 7.61 27.86
C ASP A 101 0.09 6.90 28.44
N LEU A 102 -0.38 5.84 27.78
CA LEU A 102 -1.47 5.01 28.24
C LEU A 102 -1.09 4.27 29.55
N MET A 103 0.11 3.71 29.64
CA MET A 103 0.59 3.00 30.84
C MET A 103 0.76 3.93 32.04
N ILE A 104 1.22 5.16 31.81
CA ILE A 104 1.29 6.22 32.85
C ILE A 104 -0.12 6.56 33.34
N THR A 105 -1.06 6.74 32.41
CA THR A 105 -2.46 7.06 32.73
C THR A 105 -3.11 5.94 33.58
N VAL A 106 -2.92 4.67 33.20
CA VAL A 106 -3.43 3.51 33.96
C VAL A 106 -2.81 3.44 35.36
N SER A 107 -1.51 3.72 35.49
CA SER A 107 -0.82 3.73 36.79
C SER A 107 -1.37 4.82 37.69
N TYR A 108 -1.64 6.00 37.15
CA TYR A 108 -2.24 7.13 37.86
C TYR A 108 -3.65 6.81 38.40
N PHE A 109 -4.54 6.22 37.59
CA PHE A 109 -5.86 5.80 38.02
C PHE A 109 -5.81 4.74 39.13
N GLY A 110 -4.88 3.79 39.03
CA GLY A 110 -4.68 2.76 40.05
C GLY A 110 -4.28 3.34 41.41
N ALA A 111 -3.38 4.31 41.42
CA ALA A 111 -2.95 5.02 42.62
C ALA A 111 -4.09 5.86 43.26
N SER A 112 -4.86 6.56 42.45
CA SER A 112 -6.01 7.37 42.93
C SER A 112 -7.10 6.52 43.58
N LYS A 113 -7.44 5.34 43.03
CA LYS A 113 -8.39 4.41 43.63
C LYS A 113 -7.92 3.84 44.96
N ARG A 114 -6.63 3.51 45.09
CA ARG A 114 -6.04 3.02 46.34
C ARG A 114 -6.07 4.08 47.45
N ARG A 115 -5.79 5.37 47.11
CA ARG A 115 -5.85 6.49 48.05
C ARG A 115 -7.26 6.77 48.59
N LYS A 116 -8.30 6.64 47.72
CA LYS A 116 -9.72 6.75 48.15
C LYS A 116 -10.18 5.61 49.06
N ARG A 117 -9.49 4.46 49.07
CA ARG A 117 -9.81 3.30 49.91
C ARG A 117 -9.03 3.29 51.26
N GLY A 118 -8.38 4.41 51.62
CA GLY A 118 -7.78 4.55 52.95
C GLY A 118 -6.51 3.66 53.22
N ALA A 119 -5.87 3.14 52.17
CA ALA A 119 -4.65 2.37 52.33
C ALA A 119 -3.49 3.28 52.82
N ARG A 120 -3.01 3.06 54.03
CA ARG A 120 -1.89 3.77 54.67
C ARG A 120 -0.65 3.79 53.76
N GLN A 121 0.05 4.95 53.76
CA GLN A 121 1.35 5.18 53.15
C GLN A 121 2.42 4.22 53.71
N SER A 122 2.52 3.01 53.24
CA SER A 122 3.62 2.12 53.56
C SER A 122 4.53 1.97 52.36
N LYS A 123 5.78 2.33 52.58
CA LYS A 123 6.96 2.13 51.73
C LYS A 123 7.04 2.88 50.40
N ARG A 124 7.60 4.11 50.49
CA ARG A 124 7.84 5.07 49.39
C ARG A 124 9.12 4.76 48.56
N VAL A 125 9.91 3.77 48.85
CA VAL A 125 11.26 3.61 48.29
C VAL A 125 11.42 2.40 47.35
N GLU A 126 10.70 1.29 47.55
CA GLU A 126 10.81 0.10 46.69
C GLU A 126 9.94 0.16 45.42
N ASP A 127 9.02 1.12 45.34
CA ASP A 127 7.99 1.21 44.30
C ASP A 127 8.45 1.90 42.97
N SER A 128 9.60 2.58 42.96
CA SER A 128 10.00 3.42 41.81
C SER A 128 10.52 2.62 40.62
N GLY A 129 11.23 1.50 40.84
CA GLY A 129 11.82 0.64 39.81
C GLY A 129 10.74 -0.18 39.08
N ILE A 130 9.93 -0.91 39.86
CA ILE A 130 8.84 -1.75 39.34
C ILE A 130 7.78 -0.88 38.62
N SER A 131 7.47 0.31 39.19
CA SER A 131 6.54 1.24 38.58
C SER A 131 7.02 1.73 37.19
N ARG A 132 8.31 2.01 37.04
CA ARG A 132 8.94 2.37 35.75
C ARG A 132 8.91 1.20 34.78
N LEU A 133 9.26 -0.01 35.24
CA LEU A 133 9.26 -1.21 34.42
C LEU A 133 7.87 -1.48 33.82
N LEU A 134 6.79 -1.37 34.62
CA LEU A 134 5.41 -1.55 34.19
C LEU A 134 4.90 -0.46 33.20
N VAL A 135 5.64 0.60 32.97
CA VAL A 135 5.36 1.62 31.96
C VAL A 135 6.19 1.40 30.71
N PHE A 136 7.51 1.28 30.86
CA PHE A 136 8.41 1.33 29.71
C PHE A 136 8.61 -0.02 29.04
N ALA A 137 8.55 -1.13 29.78
CA ALA A 137 8.64 -2.46 29.19
C ALA A 137 7.49 -2.76 28.19
N PRO A 138 6.20 -2.54 28.54
CA PRO A 138 5.11 -2.66 27.57
C PRO A 138 5.22 -1.72 26.38
N ALA A 139 5.70 -0.49 26.59
CA ALA A 139 5.86 0.49 25.52
C ALA A 139 6.95 0.07 24.53
N LEU A 140 8.10 -0.38 25.03
CA LEU A 140 9.19 -0.92 24.21
C LEU A 140 8.74 -2.16 23.42
N GLY A 141 8.07 -3.12 24.10
CA GLY A 141 7.59 -4.34 23.44
C GLY A 141 6.58 -4.09 22.35
N ALA A 142 5.60 -3.19 22.57
CA ALA A 142 4.61 -2.83 21.58
C ALA A 142 5.23 -2.07 20.40
N GLY A 143 6.16 -1.14 20.65
CA GLY A 143 6.85 -0.39 19.61
C GLY A 143 7.72 -1.28 18.73
N LEU A 144 8.51 -2.19 19.32
CA LEU A 144 9.30 -3.17 18.56
C LEU A 144 8.42 -4.17 17.81
N LEU A 145 7.30 -4.60 18.40
CA LEU A 145 6.35 -5.50 17.74
C LEU A 145 5.79 -4.86 16.47
N MET A 146 5.41 -3.58 16.53
CA MET A 146 4.93 -2.84 15.35
C MET A 146 6.05 -2.61 14.33
N ALA A 147 7.27 -2.29 14.80
CA ALA A 147 8.43 -2.13 13.93
C ALA A 147 8.76 -3.41 13.13
N PHE A 148 8.51 -4.58 13.71
CA PHE A 148 8.79 -5.87 13.09
C PHE A 148 7.55 -6.55 12.54
N SER A 149 6.40 -5.85 12.51
CA SER A 149 5.17 -6.33 11.88
C SER A 149 5.34 -6.46 10.37
N ARG A 150 4.64 -7.40 9.76
CA ARG A 150 4.81 -7.69 8.34
C ARG A 150 4.46 -6.50 7.46
N THR A 151 3.28 -5.93 7.66
CA THR A 151 2.73 -4.88 6.80
C THR A 151 3.49 -3.56 6.95
N LEU A 152 3.76 -3.07 8.17
CA LEU A 152 4.50 -1.82 8.32
C LEU A 152 5.94 -1.93 7.79
N TRP A 153 6.63 -3.05 8.05
CA TRP A 153 7.98 -3.28 7.55
C TRP A 153 8.01 -3.38 6.02
N PHE A 154 7.00 -4.05 5.41
CA PHE A 154 6.86 -4.09 3.96
C PHE A 154 6.83 -2.68 3.37
N TYR A 155 5.90 -1.83 3.83
CA TYR A 155 5.76 -0.45 3.33
C TYR A 155 6.87 0.50 3.80
N ALA A 156 7.68 0.11 4.75
CA ALA A 156 8.89 0.84 5.14
C ALA A 156 10.05 0.66 4.15
N THR A 157 10.04 -0.39 3.33
CA THR A 157 11.16 -0.77 2.46
C THR A 157 10.97 -0.41 0.99
N ILE A 158 9.83 0.15 0.65
CA ILE A 158 9.44 0.55 -0.72
C ILE A 158 8.86 1.97 -0.73
N THR A 159 8.72 2.55 -1.92
CA THR A 159 8.04 3.84 -2.10
C THR A 159 6.54 3.66 -2.01
N GLU A 160 5.96 4.08 -0.87
CA GLU A 160 4.53 4.03 -0.59
C GLU A 160 4.10 5.07 0.45
N VAL A 161 2.82 5.44 0.43
CA VAL A 161 2.24 6.50 1.26
C VAL A 161 1.88 6.05 2.68
N TYR A 162 1.74 4.75 2.91
CA TYR A 162 1.15 4.15 4.12
C TYR A 162 2.00 4.35 5.38
N ALA A 163 3.34 4.41 5.24
CA ALA A 163 4.25 4.67 6.36
C ALA A 163 4.01 6.06 6.98
N LEU A 164 3.88 7.10 6.15
CA LEU A 164 3.57 8.46 6.60
C LEU A 164 2.15 8.57 7.17
N ASN A 165 1.19 7.90 6.56
CA ASN A 165 -0.18 7.83 7.04
C ASN A 165 -0.24 7.23 8.46
N THR A 166 0.44 6.11 8.69
CA THR A 166 0.58 5.45 9.99
C THR A 166 1.20 6.37 11.03
N LEU A 167 2.25 7.10 10.68
CA LEU A 167 2.88 8.09 11.56
C LEU A 167 1.88 9.17 12.00
N LEU A 168 1.14 9.76 11.07
CA LEU A 168 0.20 10.83 11.40
C LEU A 168 -0.99 10.34 12.24
N ILE A 169 -1.52 9.16 11.98
CA ILE A 169 -2.54 8.53 12.84
C ILE A 169 -2.03 8.40 14.28
N LEU A 170 -0.80 7.95 14.47
CA LEU A 170 -0.18 7.81 15.80
C LEU A 170 0.12 9.15 16.44
N VAL A 171 0.51 10.19 15.68
CA VAL A 171 0.65 11.57 16.18
C VAL A 171 -0.69 12.09 16.68
N ILE A 172 -1.77 11.89 15.93
CA ILE A 172 -3.13 12.31 16.34
C ILE A 172 -3.52 11.60 17.65
N PHE A 173 -3.32 10.27 17.74
CA PHE A 173 -3.61 9.53 18.97
C PHE A 173 -2.80 10.05 20.15
N PHE A 174 -1.52 10.26 19.97
CA PHE A 174 -0.64 10.78 21.01
C PHE A 174 -1.11 12.16 21.53
N LEU A 175 -1.42 13.08 20.62
CA LEU A 175 -1.88 14.42 20.98
C LEU A 175 -3.21 14.39 21.73
N MET A 176 -4.18 13.57 21.26
CA MET A 176 -5.48 13.41 21.91
C MET A 176 -5.40 12.73 23.28
N LEU A 177 -4.50 11.75 23.43
CA LEU A 177 -4.27 11.10 24.74
C LEU A 177 -3.56 12.05 25.72
N ARG A 178 -2.63 12.87 25.26
CA ARG A 178 -2.00 13.94 26.05
C ARG A 178 -3.01 14.99 26.48
N TRP A 179 -3.90 15.42 25.58
CA TRP A 179 -5.01 16.30 25.91
C TRP A 179 -5.90 15.69 27.02
N ARG A 180 -6.35 14.45 26.84
CA ARG A 180 -7.14 13.70 27.84
C ARG A 180 -6.43 13.65 29.19
N ARG A 181 -5.16 13.26 29.22
CA ARG A 181 -4.38 13.13 30.46
C ARG A 181 -4.29 14.45 31.23
N ARG A 182 -4.10 15.55 30.52
CA ARG A 182 -4.05 16.88 31.15
C ARG A 182 -5.36 17.27 31.79
N ILE A 183 -6.45 17.16 31.07
CA ILE A 183 -7.78 17.49 31.61
C ILE A 183 -8.09 16.66 32.86
N ILE A 184 -7.77 15.36 32.86
CA ILE A 184 -7.96 14.51 34.03
C ILE A 184 -7.07 14.96 35.20
N ALA A 185 -5.82 15.31 34.92
CA ALA A 185 -4.91 15.79 35.97
C ALA A 185 -5.40 17.08 36.62
N ASP A 186 -5.90 18.02 35.83
CA ASP A 186 -6.41 19.28 36.33
C ASP A 186 -7.72 19.15 37.11
N ARG A 187 -8.65 18.32 36.65
CA ARG A 187 -9.86 18.00 37.41
C ARG A 187 -9.53 17.41 38.78
N ASN A 188 -8.53 16.58 38.87
CA ASN A 188 -8.09 16.02 40.15
C ASN A 188 -7.43 17.07 41.04
N ARG A 189 -6.71 18.05 40.48
CA ARG A 189 -6.14 19.18 41.22
C ARG A 189 -7.22 20.12 41.73
N ILE A 190 -8.17 20.52 40.88
CA ILE A 190 -9.33 21.32 41.25
C ILE A 190 -10.13 20.65 42.40
N GLY A 191 -10.34 19.34 42.32
CA GLY A 191 -11.03 18.58 43.36
C GLY A 191 -10.25 18.42 44.67
N MET A 192 -8.95 18.82 44.71
CA MET A 192 -8.09 18.80 45.89
C MET A 192 -7.78 20.24 46.37
N ALA A 193 -8.15 21.26 45.63
CA ALA A 193 -7.95 22.66 46.00
C ALA A 193 -8.77 23.03 47.26
N LEU A 194 -8.13 23.72 48.20
CA LEU A 194 -8.71 24.02 49.50
C LEU A 194 -9.50 25.34 49.51
N ASP A 195 -9.29 26.20 48.48
CA ASP A 195 -9.94 27.51 48.42
C ASP A 195 -10.40 27.91 47.00
N ALA A 196 -11.29 28.95 46.95
CA ALA A 196 -11.87 29.44 45.72
C ALA A 196 -10.86 30.20 44.83
N ALA A 197 -9.81 30.81 45.42
CA ALA A 197 -8.79 31.53 44.66
C ALA A 197 -7.89 30.56 43.91
N GLU A 198 -7.54 29.43 44.53
CA GLU A 198 -6.77 28.34 43.88
C GLU A 198 -7.57 27.70 42.76
N ILE A 199 -8.89 27.47 42.94
CA ILE A 199 -9.81 27.00 41.90
C ILE A 199 -9.86 27.97 40.72
N THR A 200 -9.95 29.27 40.98
CA THR A 200 -10.01 30.31 39.94
C THR A 200 -8.70 30.35 39.15
N ARG A 201 -7.54 30.27 39.83
CA ARG A 201 -6.22 30.22 39.20
C ARG A 201 -6.06 29.00 38.28
N TYR A 202 -6.55 27.80 38.66
CA TYR A 202 -6.52 26.63 37.82
C TYR A 202 -7.48 26.72 36.63
N ARG A 203 -8.64 27.39 36.74
CA ARG A 203 -9.57 27.62 35.62
C ARG A 203 -9.03 28.62 34.59
N GLN A 204 -8.16 29.56 34.98
CA GLN A 204 -7.57 30.55 34.06
C GLN A 204 -6.41 30.00 33.22
N ILE A 205 -5.82 28.84 33.56
CA ILE A 205 -4.72 28.25 32.82
C ILE A 205 -5.28 27.33 31.72
N THR A 206 -5.87 27.91 30.70
CA THR A 206 -6.48 27.18 29.54
C THR A 206 -5.47 26.87 28.43
N ILE A 207 -4.28 26.38 28.77
CA ILE A 207 -3.27 25.96 27.76
C ILE A 207 -3.56 24.51 27.23
N HIS A 208 -4.65 23.89 27.70
CA HIS A 208 -4.88 22.44 27.41
C HIS A 208 -5.32 22.16 26.00
N ASP A 209 -6.02 23.11 25.38
CA ASP A 209 -6.56 22.94 24.04
C ASP A 209 -5.49 23.00 22.93
N THR A 210 -4.25 23.39 23.27
CA THR A 210 -3.13 23.33 22.31
C THR A 210 -2.94 21.93 21.74
N PHE A 211 -3.08 20.85 22.54
CA PHE A 211 -2.98 19.49 22.04
C PHE A 211 -4.18 19.11 21.16
N LEU A 212 -5.39 19.56 21.52
CA LEU A 212 -6.58 19.37 20.71
C LEU A 212 -6.44 20.03 19.33
N TYR A 213 -6.00 21.29 19.31
CA TYR A 213 -5.83 22.02 18.05
C TYR A 213 -4.62 21.53 17.25
N ALA A 214 -3.54 21.10 17.90
CA ALA A 214 -2.45 20.42 17.21
C ALA A 214 -2.89 19.08 16.59
N ALA A 215 -3.75 18.32 17.30
CA ALA A 215 -4.35 17.11 16.73
C ALA A 215 -5.28 17.45 15.56
N ALA A 216 -6.01 18.55 15.59
CA ALA A 216 -6.85 19.02 14.50
C ALA A 216 -6.01 19.40 13.26
N VAL A 217 -4.87 20.08 13.43
CA VAL A 217 -3.92 20.34 12.32
C VAL A 217 -3.41 19.03 11.75
N ALA A 218 -2.92 18.11 12.62
CA ALA A 218 -2.39 16.82 12.17
C ALA A 218 -3.45 16.00 11.44
N PHE A 219 -4.71 16.04 11.90
CA PHE A 219 -5.83 15.37 11.25
C PHE A 219 -6.12 15.93 9.85
N GLY A 220 -6.17 17.27 9.70
CA GLY A 220 -6.37 17.91 8.40
C GLY A 220 -5.24 17.59 7.41
N LEU A 221 -3.97 17.59 7.87
CA LEU A 221 -2.82 17.19 7.05
C LEU A 221 -2.85 15.72 6.69
N ALA A 222 -3.25 14.84 7.61
CA ALA A 222 -3.33 13.39 7.38
C ALA A 222 -4.38 13.03 6.33
N LEU A 223 -5.51 13.77 6.28
CA LEU A 223 -6.50 13.63 5.20
C LEU A 223 -5.90 13.90 3.81
N GLY A 224 -4.82 14.68 3.73
CA GLY A 224 -4.05 14.93 2.51
C GLY A 224 -3.07 13.81 2.13
N ILE A 225 -3.12 12.64 2.79
CA ILE A 225 -2.33 11.44 2.43
C ILE A 225 -3.29 10.30 2.07
N HIS A 226 -4.08 9.83 3.05
CA HIS A 226 -5.02 8.74 2.82
C HIS A 226 -6.32 9.01 3.59
N HIS A 227 -7.20 9.81 2.97
CA HIS A 227 -8.39 10.36 3.63
C HIS A 227 -9.31 9.31 4.25
N VAL A 228 -9.41 8.11 3.66
CA VAL A 228 -10.31 7.05 4.14
C VAL A 228 -9.84 6.52 5.50
N THR A 229 -8.63 5.98 5.59
CA THR A 229 -8.11 5.39 6.85
C THR A 229 -8.04 6.42 7.98
N VAL A 230 -7.77 7.69 7.63
CA VAL A 230 -7.79 8.80 8.60
C VAL A 230 -9.21 9.14 9.05
N ALA A 231 -10.20 9.15 8.16
CA ALA A 231 -11.59 9.37 8.52
C ALA A 231 -12.14 8.26 9.45
N LEU A 232 -11.72 7.02 9.24
CA LEU A 232 -12.14 5.86 10.04
C LEU A 232 -11.74 5.93 11.52
N ILE A 233 -10.78 6.77 11.90
CA ILE A 233 -10.44 6.97 13.32
C ILE A 233 -11.36 7.96 14.04
N LEU A 234 -12.22 8.72 13.34
CA LEU A 234 -13.11 9.72 13.95
C LEU A 234 -14.03 9.16 15.04
N PRO A 235 -14.71 8.00 14.89
CA PRO A 235 -15.51 7.44 15.97
C PRO A 235 -14.70 7.18 17.25
N ALA A 236 -13.48 6.71 17.09
CA ALA A 236 -12.56 6.45 18.20
C ALA A 236 -12.10 7.75 18.89
N LEU A 237 -11.80 8.80 18.13
CA LEU A 237 -11.52 10.13 18.68
C LEU A 237 -12.74 10.71 19.42
N GLY A 238 -13.92 10.51 18.87
CA GLY A 238 -15.19 10.87 19.51
C GLY A 238 -15.36 10.22 20.89
N VAL A 239 -14.94 8.96 21.03
CA VAL A 239 -14.94 8.27 22.34
C VAL A 239 -13.98 8.92 23.34
N ILE A 240 -12.76 9.29 22.92
CA ILE A 240 -11.82 10.01 23.80
C ILE A 240 -12.46 11.31 24.30
N VAL A 241 -13.02 12.09 23.38
CA VAL A 241 -13.65 13.37 23.70
C VAL A 241 -14.87 13.19 24.64
N TYR A 242 -15.77 12.27 24.29
CA TYR A 242 -16.95 11.99 25.09
C TYR A 242 -16.61 11.53 26.51
N LYS A 243 -15.67 10.62 26.67
CA LYS A 243 -15.25 10.12 27.99
C LYS A 243 -14.44 11.16 28.79
N THR A 244 -13.88 12.17 28.13
CA THR A 244 -13.08 13.23 28.76
C THR A 244 -13.95 14.42 29.16
N GLU A 245 -14.78 14.95 28.26
CA GLU A 245 -15.54 16.20 28.44
C GLU A 245 -17.06 16.00 28.47
N GLY A 246 -17.57 14.83 28.04
CA GLY A 246 -19.00 14.55 27.91
C GLY A 246 -19.65 15.16 26.67
N LEU A 247 -20.98 15.08 26.59
CA LEU A 247 -21.75 15.56 25.42
C LEU A 247 -21.66 17.08 25.20
N LYS A 248 -21.44 17.88 26.26
CA LYS A 248 -21.35 19.33 26.17
C LYS A 248 -20.24 19.82 25.24
N PHE A 249 -19.16 19.04 25.07
CA PHE A 249 -18.08 19.36 24.16
C PHE A 249 -18.58 19.43 22.70
N PHE A 250 -19.45 18.51 22.30
CA PHE A 250 -19.95 18.42 20.91
C PHE A 250 -20.86 19.59 20.51
N MET A 251 -21.36 20.36 21.47
CA MET A 251 -22.15 21.59 21.25
C MET A 251 -21.31 22.85 21.53
N GLY A 252 -20.03 22.68 21.85
CA GLY A 252 -19.15 23.77 22.28
C GLY A 252 -18.33 24.38 21.14
N ARG A 253 -17.92 25.65 21.30
CA ARG A 253 -17.06 26.37 20.35
C ARG A 253 -15.71 25.68 20.11
N ARG A 254 -15.22 24.87 21.05
CA ARG A 254 -13.96 24.13 20.95
C ARG A 254 -13.98 23.14 19.81
N LEU A 255 -15.09 22.42 19.59
CA LEU A 255 -15.25 21.51 18.44
C LEU A 255 -15.28 22.30 17.13
N ILE A 256 -16.00 23.43 17.10
CA ILE A 256 -16.06 24.29 15.89
C ILE A 256 -14.65 24.75 15.51
N TYR A 257 -13.87 25.25 16.47
CA TYR A 257 -12.49 25.68 16.21
C TYR A 257 -11.62 24.50 15.75
N ALA A 258 -11.72 23.33 16.37
CA ALA A 258 -10.97 22.15 15.94
C ALA A 258 -11.35 21.74 14.50
N ALA A 259 -12.64 21.76 14.16
CA ALA A 259 -13.11 21.46 12.80
C ALA A 259 -12.61 22.49 11.78
N LEU A 260 -12.71 23.79 12.09
CA LEU A 260 -12.20 24.87 11.21
C LEU A 260 -10.69 24.76 10.99
N ILE A 261 -9.92 24.43 12.04
CA ILE A 261 -8.48 24.23 11.95
C ILE A 261 -8.17 23.01 11.07
N SER A 262 -8.90 21.89 11.24
CA SER A 262 -8.71 20.70 10.40
C SER A 262 -9.03 20.99 8.93
N VAL A 263 -10.15 21.67 8.66
CA VAL A 263 -10.53 22.06 7.29
C VAL A 263 -9.51 23.03 6.71
N GLY A 264 -9.05 24.02 7.50
CA GLY A 264 -8.00 24.96 7.07
C GLY A 264 -6.70 24.25 6.69
N ALA A 265 -6.24 23.29 7.49
CA ALA A 265 -5.06 22.48 7.19
C ALA A 265 -5.26 21.60 5.95
N LEU A 266 -6.44 20.99 5.80
CA LEU A 266 -6.81 20.21 4.64
C LEU A 266 -6.80 21.06 3.36
N VAL A 267 -7.46 22.20 3.36
CA VAL A 267 -7.49 23.12 2.22
C VAL A 267 -6.08 23.60 1.88
N ALA A 268 -5.30 24.00 2.90
CA ALA A 268 -3.93 24.46 2.70
C ALA A 268 -3.06 23.43 1.99
N ILE A 269 -3.13 22.15 2.38
CA ILE A 269 -2.32 21.12 1.72
C ILE A 269 -2.85 20.76 0.32
N TYR A 270 -4.16 20.77 0.10
CA TYR A 270 -4.75 20.48 -1.20
C TYR A 270 -4.64 21.63 -2.22
N THR A 271 -4.27 22.86 -1.81
CA THR A 271 -3.88 23.92 -2.77
C THR A 271 -2.66 23.53 -3.60
N TYR A 272 -1.91 22.53 -3.17
CA TYR A 272 -0.84 21.93 -3.94
C TYR A 272 -1.34 21.43 -5.32
N LEU A 273 -2.50 20.75 -5.38
CA LEU A 273 -2.98 20.10 -6.61
C LEU A 273 -3.15 21.09 -7.79
N PRO A 274 -3.94 22.18 -7.69
CA PRO A 274 -4.05 23.12 -8.80
C PRO A 274 -2.74 23.83 -9.12
N LEU A 275 -1.87 24.08 -8.12
CA LEU A 275 -0.56 24.67 -8.33
C LEU A 275 0.38 23.73 -9.09
N ALA A 276 0.37 22.44 -8.76
CA ALA A 276 1.13 21.41 -9.45
C ALA A 276 0.61 21.23 -10.88
N ALA A 277 -0.72 21.05 -11.05
CA ALA A 277 -1.36 20.87 -12.34
C ALA A 277 -1.12 22.05 -13.31
N ALA A 278 -1.08 23.29 -12.79
CA ALA A 278 -0.83 24.48 -13.60
C ALA A 278 0.58 24.51 -14.22
N ARG A 279 1.57 23.84 -13.59
CA ARG A 279 2.94 23.74 -14.10
C ARG A 279 3.10 22.73 -15.24
N GLY A 280 2.10 21.89 -15.51
CA GLY A 280 2.15 20.87 -16.54
C GLY A 280 3.22 19.81 -16.29
N PRO A 281 3.27 19.14 -15.09
CA PRO A 281 4.25 18.12 -14.80
C PRO A 281 4.05 16.89 -15.70
N VAL A 282 5.08 16.05 -15.83
CA VAL A 282 5.05 14.83 -16.66
C VAL A 282 3.86 13.95 -16.30
N ILE A 283 3.67 13.64 -15.02
CA ILE A 283 2.48 12.95 -14.51
C ILE A 283 1.58 14.01 -13.87
N ASN A 284 0.45 14.26 -14.51
CA ASN A 284 -0.56 15.23 -14.08
C ASN A 284 -1.93 14.55 -14.02
N TRP A 285 -2.07 13.61 -13.08
CA TRP A 285 -3.25 12.76 -12.99
C TRP A 285 -4.53 13.59 -12.78
N GLY A 286 -5.49 13.42 -13.70
CA GLY A 286 -6.76 14.14 -13.64
C GLY A 286 -6.68 15.66 -13.90
N ASN A 287 -5.50 16.25 -14.04
CA ASN A 287 -5.24 17.67 -14.30
C ASN A 287 -6.15 18.62 -13.47
N PRO A 288 -6.13 18.54 -12.12
CA PRO A 288 -7.13 19.15 -11.25
C PRO A 288 -6.95 20.67 -11.14
N ARG A 289 -7.47 21.44 -12.08
CA ARG A 289 -7.40 22.93 -12.11
C ARG A 289 -8.68 23.60 -11.64
N SER A 290 -9.85 23.02 -11.93
CA SER A 290 -11.14 23.53 -11.48
C SER A 290 -11.53 22.95 -10.11
N LEU A 291 -12.42 23.64 -9.38
CA LEU A 291 -12.95 23.13 -8.11
C LEU A 291 -13.64 21.77 -8.25
N GLN A 292 -14.28 21.52 -9.40
CA GLN A 292 -14.95 20.26 -9.69
C GLN A 292 -13.94 19.13 -9.90
N GLU A 293 -12.87 19.34 -10.65
CA GLU A 293 -11.81 18.37 -10.89
C GLU A 293 -11.04 18.07 -9.59
N ILE A 294 -10.74 19.11 -8.78
CA ILE A 294 -10.13 18.96 -7.46
C ILE A 294 -11.05 18.10 -6.58
N TRP A 295 -12.36 18.38 -6.54
CA TRP A 295 -13.31 17.60 -5.76
C TRP A 295 -13.38 16.14 -6.20
N TRP A 296 -13.41 15.86 -7.51
CA TRP A 296 -13.39 14.50 -8.03
C TRP A 296 -12.10 13.77 -7.70
N HIS A 297 -10.97 14.48 -7.78
CA HIS A 297 -9.66 13.94 -7.45
C HIS A 297 -9.55 13.61 -5.96
N VAL A 298 -9.84 14.57 -5.08
CA VAL A 298 -9.79 14.41 -3.62
C VAL A 298 -10.73 13.32 -3.11
N THR A 299 -11.93 13.21 -3.69
CA THR A 299 -12.92 12.20 -3.26
C THR A 299 -12.69 10.82 -3.86
N GLY A 300 -11.69 10.65 -4.73
CA GLY A 300 -11.39 9.39 -5.38
C GLY A 300 -12.59 8.83 -6.16
N ARG A 301 -13.32 9.69 -6.90
CA ARG A 301 -14.56 9.33 -7.62
C ARG A 301 -14.43 8.02 -8.40
N GLN A 302 -13.28 7.80 -9.05
CA GLN A 302 -13.01 6.61 -9.88
C GLN A 302 -12.95 5.29 -9.09
N TYR A 303 -12.69 5.34 -7.77
CA TYR A 303 -12.54 4.15 -6.93
C TYR A 303 -13.83 3.71 -6.22
N ARG A 304 -14.92 4.47 -6.35
CA ARG A 304 -16.21 4.11 -5.71
C ARG A 304 -16.78 2.80 -6.22
N VAL A 305 -16.41 2.39 -7.43
CA VAL A 305 -16.84 1.13 -8.05
C VAL A 305 -16.34 -0.11 -7.29
N PHE A 306 -15.29 0.03 -6.48
CA PHE A 306 -14.73 -1.05 -5.68
C PHE A 306 -15.46 -1.27 -4.34
N LEU A 307 -16.42 -0.42 -3.98
CA LEU A 307 -17.22 -0.62 -2.76
C LEU A 307 -18.32 -1.64 -3.04
N SER A 308 -18.30 -2.73 -2.28
CA SER A 308 -19.30 -3.80 -2.36
C SER A 308 -19.67 -4.29 -0.95
N PHE A 309 -20.95 -4.28 -0.65
CA PHE A 309 -21.48 -4.74 0.63
C PHE A 309 -22.10 -6.14 0.52
N ALA A 310 -21.70 -6.95 -0.46
CA ALA A 310 -22.17 -8.31 -0.62
C ALA A 310 -21.71 -9.21 0.54
N PRO A 311 -22.62 -9.84 1.32
CA PRO A 311 -22.25 -10.60 2.52
C PRO A 311 -21.27 -11.73 2.25
N LYS A 312 -21.40 -12.42 1.11
CA LYS A 312 -20.48 -13.49 0.70
C LYS A 312 -19.06 -12.98 0.53
N LEU A 313 -18.88 -11.87 -0.18
CA LEU A 313 -17.58 -11.24 -0.40
C LEU A 313 -16.97 -10.78 0.93
N MET A 314 -17.76 -10.11 1.77
CA MET A 314 -17.29 -9.67 3.09
C MET A 314 -16.84 -10.84 3.96
N ALA A 315 -17.51 -11.99 3.89
CA ALA A 315 -17.10 -13.20 4.60
C ALA A 315 -15.78 -13.77 4.06
N GLU A 316 -15.59 -13.82 2.74
CA GLU A 316 -14.34 -14.24 2.10
C GLU A 316 -13.19 -13.31 2.49
N GLN A 317 -13.41 -11.99 2.44
CA GLN A 317 -12.44 -10.97 2.87
C GLN A 317 -12.12 -11.08 4.38
N PHE A 318 -13.10 -11.43 5.21
CA PHE A 318 -12.85 -11.63 6.65
C PHE A 318 -11.97 -12.85 6.92
N VAL A 319 -12.17 -13.95 6.21
CA VAL A 319 -11.29 -15.13 6.30
C VAL A 319 -9.86 -14.77 5.91
N GLU A 320 -9.70 -13.97 4.84
CA GLU A 320 -8.37 -13.51 4.42
C GLU A 320 -7.74 -12.57 5.45
N PHE A 321 -8.51 -11.63 6.01
CA PHE A 321 -8.04 -10.81 7.13
C PHE A 321 -7.56 -11.66 8.31
N CYS A 322 -8.28 -12.72 8.68
CA CYS A 322 -7.85 -13.61 9.76
C CYS A 322 -6.50 -14.28 9.45
N ARG A 323 -6.28 -14.69 8.21
CA ARG A 323 -4.98 -15.24 7.77
C ARG A 323 -3.88 -14.19 7.84
N MET A 324 -4.15 -12.96 7.38
CA MET A 324 -3.20 -11.84 7.48
C MET A 324 -2.87 -11.54 8.95
N ALA A 325 -3.87 -11.44 9.82
CA ALA A 325 -3.65 -11.15 11.24
C ALA A 325 -2.81 -12.22 11.96
N LEU A 326 -2.99 -13.50 11.59
CA LEU A 326 -2.17 -14.58 12.14
C LEU A 326 -0.69 -14.49 11.75
N ARG A 327 -0.39 -13.99 10.55
CA ARG A 327 1.00 -13.85 10.05
C ARG A 327 1.63 -12.50 10.34
N GLU A 328 0.83 -11.46 10.66
CA GLU A 328 1.28 -10.07 10.81
C GLU A 328 2.42 -9.92 11.81
N PHE A 329 2.33 -10.59 12.96
CA PHE A 329 3.30 -10.47 14.04
C PHE A 329 4.18 -11.72 14.18
N GLY A 330 4.53 -12.37 13.07
CA GLY A 330 5.54 -13.42 13.00
C GLY A 330 5.01 -14.78 12.60
N LEU A 331 5.16 -15.78 13.47
CA LEU A 331 4.87 -17.18 13.16
C LEU A 331 3.37 -17.47 13.26
N SER A 332 2.69 -17.73 12.16
CA SER A 332 1.24 -17.96 12.11
C SER A 332 0.77 -19.18 12.96
N TRP A 333 1.64 -20.20 13.12
CA TRP A 333 1.35 -21.37 13.95
C TRP A 333 1.50 -21.11 15.46
N LEU A 334 2.12 -19.99 15.87
CA LEU A 334 2.29 -19.57 17.26
C LEU A 334 1.85 -18.11 17.44
N PRO A 335 0.53 -17.82 17.48
CA PRO A 335 -0.02 -16.46 17.46
C PRO A 335 0.06 -15.79 18.84
N LEU A 336 1.21 -15.87 19.52
CA LEU A 336 1.40 -15.32 20.86
C LEU A 336 1.11 -13.81 20.96
N PRO A 337 1.49 -12.95 19.99
CA PRO A 337 1.14 -11.53 20.05
C PRO A 337 -0.37 -11.30 20.06
N LEU A 338 -1.15 -12.09 19.32
CA LEU A 338 -2.62 -12.00 19.31
C LEU A 338 -3.22 -12.48 20.64
N VAL A 339 -2.68 -13.54 21.23
CA VAL A 339 -3.10 -14.01 22.57
C VAL A 339 -2.82 -12.93 23.62
N LEU A 340 -1.65 -12.29 23.58
CA LEU A 340 -1.33 -11.16 24.45
C LEU A 340 -2.24 -9.94 24.17
N ALA A 341 -2.63 -9.70 22.92
CA ALA A 341 -3.58 -8.65 22.59
C ALA A 341 -4.96 -8.90 23.20
N VAL A 342 -5.49 -10.12 23.13
CA VAL A 342 -6.76 -10.50 23.78
C VAL A 342 -6.69 -10.29 25.29
N ALA A 343 -5.63 -10.76 25.95
CA ALA A 343 -5.40 -10.49 27.37
C ALA A 343 -5.30 -8.99 27.66
N GLY A 344 -4.66 -8.26 26.75
CA GLY A 344 -4.53 -6.80 26.79
C GLY A 344 -5.86 -6.07 26.67
N PHE A 345 -6.74 -6.46 25.76
CA PHE A 345 -8.11 -5.95 25.66
C PHE A 345 -8.88 -6.17 26.96
N ALA A 346 -8.82 -7.38 27.52
CA ALA A 346 -9.44 -7.67 28.81
C ALA A 346 -8.86 -6.80 29.95
N SER A 347 -7.54 -6.57 29.94
CA SER A 347 -6.86 -5.69 30.89
C SER A 347 -7.28 -4.23 30.72
N ALA A 348 -7.36 -3.73 29.48
CA ALA A 348 -7.79 -2.37 29.18
C ALA A 348 -9.26 -2.15 29.59
N PHE A 349 -10.14 -3.10 29.30
CA PHE A 349 -11.57 -3.02 29.71
C PHE A 349 -11.71 -2.84 31.23
N ARG A 350 -10.88 -3.52 32.03
CA ARG A 350 -10.93 -3.44 33.49
C ARG A 350 -10.26 -2.19 34.06
N ARG A 351 -9.22 -1.68 33.41
CA ARG A 351 -8.34 -0.62 33.96
C ARG A 351 -8.56 0.75 33.34
N ASP A 352 -8.80 0.81 32.03
CA ASP A 352 -9.05 2.03 31.26
C ASP A 352 -10.06 1.77 30.11
N ARG A 353 -11.33 1.82 30.45
CA ARG A 353 -12.42 1.58 29.52
C ARG A 353 -12.40 2.55 28.32
N THR A 354 -11.85 3.75 28.48
CA THR A 354 -11.74 4.70 27.36
C THR A 354 -10.81 4.15 26.30
N THR A 355 -9.63 3.66 26.68
CA THR A 355 -8.69 3.02 25.77
C THR A 355 -9.26 1.75 25.13
N PHE A 356 -9.99 0.92 25.90
CA PHE A 356 -10.68 -0.25 25.33
C PHE A 356 -11.64 0.15 24.20
N TRP A 357 -12.50 1.12 24.42
CA TRP A 357 -13.46 1.58 23.41
C TRP A 357 -12.77 2.28 22.24
N LEU A 358 -11.70 3.06 22.49
CA LEU A 358 -10.87 3.64 21.43
C LEU A 358 -10.41 2.56 20.44
N LEU A 359 -9.72 1.53 20.96
CA LEU A 359 -9.16 0.47 20.12
C LEU A 359 -10.26 -0.34 19.42
N LEU A 360 -11.35 -0.65 20.11
CA LEU A 360 -12.47 -1.40 19.54
C LEU A 360 -13.14 -0.64 18.39
N PHE A 361 -13.39 0.67 18.53
CA PHE A 361 -14.02 1.47 17.47
C PHE A 361 -13.10 1.64 16.27
N ILE A 362 -11.77 1.71 16.46
CA ILE A 362 -10.82 1.69 15.33
C ILE A 362 -10.98 0.37 14.57
N ILE A 363 -10.91 -0.77 15.25
CA ILE A 363 -11.01 -2.09 14.62
C ILE A 363 -12.34 -2.25 13.88
N ILE A 364 -13.45 -1.87 14.51
CA ILE A 364 -14.79 -2.00 13.89
C ILE A 364 -14.89 -1.13 12.64
N ALA A 365 -14.49 0.14 12.70
CA ALA A 365 -14.59 1.06 11.58
C ALA A 365 -13.67 0.65 10.42
N ASP A 366 -12.45 0.26 10.74
CA ASP A 366 -11.44 -0.17 9.78
C ASP A 366 -11.86 -1.46 9.07
N LEU A 367 -12.26 -2.50 9.82
CA LEU A 367 -12.76 -3.74 9.24
C LEU A 367 -14.04 -3.54 8.43
N ALA A 368 -14.98 -2.73 8.91
CA ALA A 368 -16.22 -2.46 8.17
C ALA A 368 -15.95 -1.88 6.79
N TYR A 369 -14.97 -0.97 6.67
CA TYR A 369 -14.57 -0.41 5.39
C TYR A 369 -13.73 -1.41 4.58
N ALA A 370 -12.65 -1.94 5.17
CA ALA A 370 -11.72 -2.78 4.44
C ALA A 370 -12.39 -4.05 3.89
N LEU A 371 -13.33 -4.67 4.61
CA LEU A 371 -14.07 -5.85 4.14
C LEU A 371 -15.07 -5.53 3.02
N SER A 372 -15.50 -4.29 2.89
CA SER A 372 -16.41 -3.85 1.82
C SER A 372 -15.69 -3.26 0.60
N TYR A 373 -14.37 -3.11 0.65
CA TYR A 373 -13.56 -2.51 -0.42
C TYR A 373 -12.83 -3.59 -1.21
N GLU A 374 -13.24 -3.82 -2.45
CA GLU A 374 -12.69 -4.82 -3.37
C GLU A 374 -11.45 -4.29 -4.11
N ILE A 375 -10.31 -4.16 -3.44
CA ILE A 375 -9.04 -3.88 -4.08
C ILE A 375 -8.16 -5.13 -4.05
N ALA A 376 -7.47 -5.42 -5.13
CA ALA A 376 -6.59 -6.59 -5.23
C ALA A 376 -5.19 -6.31 -4.67
N GLU A 377 -4.67 -5.13 -4.93
CA GLU A 377 -3.33 -4.70 -4.54
C GLU A 377 -3.40 -3.84 -3.28
N ASP A 378 -2.34 -3.84 -2.46
CA ASP A 378 -2.20 -3.04 -1.22
C ASP A 378 -3.33 -3.21 -0.18
N LYS A 379 -4.07 -4.32 -0.27
CA LYS A 379 -5.20 -4.60 0.62
C LYS A 379 -4.81 -4.62 2.09
N ASP A 380 -3.63 -5.13 2.41
CA ASP A 380 -3.09 -5.24 3.76
C ASP A 380 -2.80 -3.88 4.42
N ALA A 381 -2.47 -2.86 3.63
CA ALA A 381 -2.25 -1.50 4.11
C ALA A 381 -3.50 -0.88 4.76
N TYR A 382 -4.67 -1.26 4.29
CA TYR A 382 -5.95 -0.77 4.84
C TYR A 382 -6.21 -1.29 6.26
N TYR A 383 -5.57 -2.39 6.68
CA TYR A 383 -5.67 -2.94 8.04
C TYR A 383 -4.65 -2.36 9.03
N LEU A 384 -3.77 -1.44 8.61
CA LEU A 384 -2.77 -0.82 9.50
C LEU A 384 -3.37 -0.18 10.76
N PRO A 385 -4.52 0.55 10.75
CA PRO A 385 -5.15 1.05 11.97
C PRO A 385 -5.56 -0.08 12.94
N THR A 386 -6.03 -1.21 12.40
CA THR A 386 -6.33 -2.42 13.19
C THR A 386 -5.06 -3.01 13.79
N PHE A 387 -3.98 -3.14 13.02
CA PHE A 387 -2.71 -3.67 13.52
C PHE A 387 -2.05 -2.77 14.57
N ILE A 388 -2.15 -1.45 14.43
CA ILE A 388 -1.79 -0.48 15.49
C ILE A 388 -2.57 -0.79 16.77
N SER A 389 -3.88 -1.02 16.67
CA SER A 389 -4.75 -1.30 17.83
C SER A 389 -4.37 -2.61 18.50
N ILE A 390 -4.04 -3.65 17.74
CA ILE A 390 -3.54 -4.94 18.24
C ILE A 390 -2.18 -4.77 18.95
N ALA A 391 -1.25 -4.01 18.37
CA ALA A 391 0.06 -3.75 18.98
C ALA A 391 -0.07 -2.98 20.31
N ILE A 392 -0.96 -1.97 20.38
CA ILE A 392 -1.28 -1.27 21.63
C ILE A 392 -1.85 -2.23 22.68
N ALA A 393 -2.83 -3.06 22.28
CA ALA A 393 -3.43 -4.05 23.15
C ALA A 393 -2.39 -5.07 23.64
N THR A 394 -1.47 -5.51 22.77
CA THR A 394 -0.34 -6.39 23.17
C THR A 394 0.52 -5.73 24.26
N GLY A 395 0.75 -4.41 24.21
CA GLY A 395 1.40 -3.67 25.30
C GLY A 395 0.68 -3.82 26.64
N PHE A 396 -0.66 -3.75 26.67
CA PHE A 396 -1.45 -4.04 27.86
C PHE A 396 -1.33 -5.50 28.31
N GLY A 397 -1.25 -6.45 27.37
CA GLY A 397 -1.02 -7.87 27.63
C GLY A 397 0.35 -8.14 28.24
N ILE A 398 1.41 -7.52 27.71
CA ILE A 398 2.77 -7.56 28.27
C ILE A 398 2.76 -7.06 29.71
N ARG A 399 2.13 -5.90 29.97
CA ARG A 399 1.99 -5.38 31.34
C ARG A 399 1.27 -6.36 32.27
N TRP A 400 0.19 -6.97 31.81
CA TRP A 400 -0.57 -7.96 32.56
C TRP A 400 0.30 -9.18 32.88
N LEU A 401 1.04 -9.69 31.91
CA LEU A 401 1.91 -10.85 32.07
C LEU A 401 3.07 -10.56 33.04
N ILE A 402 3.72 -9.40 32.96
CA ILE A 402 4.73 -8.97 33.91
C ILE A 402 4.15 -8.93 35.34
N GLN A 403 2.94 -8.39 35.54
CA GLN A 403 2.29 -8.32 36.81
C GLN A 403 1.92 -9.71 37.38
N LEU A 404 1.59 -10.65 36.50
CA LEU A 404 1.27 -12.04 36.89
C LEU A 404 2.52 -12.82 37.35
N THR A 405 3.64 -12.63 36.64
CA THR A 405 4.88 -13.37 36.88
C THR A 405 5.71 -12.83 38.05
N PHE A 406 5.53 -11.54 38.41
CA PHE A 406 6.31 -10.96 39.50
C PHE A 406 5.77 -11.37 40.88
N SER A 407 6.59 -12.10 41.62
CA SER A 407 6.38 -12.42 43.02
C SER A 407 7.03 -11.37 43.92
N LYS A 408 6.45 -11.13 45.10
CA LYS A 408 7.02 -10.22 46.12
C LYS A 408 8.37 -10.66 46.64
N SER A 409 8.69 -11.94 46.53
CA SER A 409 9.96 -12.55 46.97
C SER A 409 11.04 -12.54 45.89
N MET A 410 10.74 -12.13 44.65
CA MET A 410 11.69 -12.15 43.55
C MET A 410 12.71 -11.01 43.68
N LEU A 411 14.00 -11.35 43.59
CA LEU A 411 15.08 -10.36 43.56
C LEU A 411 14.91 -9.38 42.39
N LEU A 412 15.22 -8.10 42.59
CA LEU A 412 15.04 -7.05 41.59
C LEU A 412 15.77 -7.37 40.27
N GLY A 413 17.00 -7.91 40.32
CA GLY A 413 17.73 -8.31 39.12
C GLY A 413 17.01 -9.40 38.32
N LYS A 414 16.42 -10.42 38.95
CA LYS A 414 15.63 -11.46 38.30
C LYS A 414 14.35 -10.87 37.67
N GLN A 415 13.72 -9.87 38.29
CA GLN A 415 12.55 -9.20 37.73
C GLN A 415 12.88 -8.50 36.40
N TYR A 416 14.03 -7.84 36.30
CA TYR A 416 14.47 -7.21 35.06
C TYR A 416 14.73 -8.23 33.93
N VAL A 417 15.39 -9.36 34.26
CA VAL A 417 15.63 -10.43 33.28
C VAL A 417 14.31 -11.03 32.78
N VAL A 418 13.40 -11.38 33.67
CA VAL A 418 12.08 -11.92 33.30
C VAL A 418 11.29 -10.91 32.45
N ALA A 419 11.30 -9.63 32.83
CA ALA A 419 10.66 -8.60 32.06
C ALA A 419 11.27 -8.44 30.66
N ALA A 420 12.60 -8.48 30.55
CA ALA A 420 13.29 -8.41 29.25
C ALA A 420 12.89 -9.58 28.34
N VAL A 421 12.84 -10.81 28.88
CA VAL A 421 12.39 -11.99 28.12
C VAL A 421 10.94 -11.79 27.62
N ILE A 422 10.01 -11.40 28.51
CA ILE A 422 8.60 -11.20 28.15
C ILE A 422 8.46 -10.11 27.07
N VAL A 423 9.21 -9.01 27.20
CA VAL A 423 9.14 -7.86 26.27
C VAL A 423 9.70 -8.18 24.90
N LEU A 424 10.82 -8.90 24.85
CA LEU A 424 11.54 -9.13 23.60
C LEU A 424 11.05 -10.38 22.85
N PHE A 425 10.35 -11.30 23.51
CA PHE A 425 9.97 -12.57 22.91
C PHE A 425 9.01 -12.39 21.73
N ALA A 426 7.92 -11.63 21.90
CA ALA A 426 6.96 -11.39 20.83
C ALA A 426 7.57 -10.58 19.64
N PRO A 427 8.31 -9.48 19.87
CA PRO A 427 9.03 -8.81 18.79
C PRO A 427 10.08 -9.68 18.09
N ALA A 428 10.81 -10.53 18.83
CA ALA A 428 11.77 -11.45 18.22
C ALA A 428 11.10 -12.46 17.29
N MET A 429 9.94 -13.00 17.70
CA MET A 429 9.13 -13.87 16.83
C MET A 429 8.67 -13.13 15.56
N ALA A 430 8.22 -11.88 15.69
CA ALA A 430 7.84 -11.06 14.54
C ALA A 430 9.03 -10.81 13.61
N LEU A 431 10.19 -10.46 14.16
CA LEU A 431 11.43 -10.26 13.39
C LEU A 431 11.81 -11.52 12.61
N ILE A 432 11.88 -12.67 13.28
CA ILE A 432 12.30 -13.94 12.64
C ILE A 432 11.28 -14.39 11.60
N GLY A 433 9.99 -14.33 11.90
CA GLY A 433 8.94 -14.79 11.00
C GLY A 433 8.75 -13.90 9.77
N ASN A 434 8.98 -12.58 9.91
CA ASN A 434 8.75 -11.62 8.85
C ASN A 434 10.00 -11.29 8.02
N TRP A 435 11.20 -11.58 8.52
CA TRP A 435 12.45 -11.32 7.81
C TRP A 435 12.47 -11.87 6.38
N PRO A 436 12.13 -13.16 6.12
CA PRO A 436 12.25 -13.73 4.78
C PRO A 436 11.35 -13.07 3.74
N PHE A 437 10.31 -12.36 4.17
CA PHE A 437 9.31 -11.71 3.31
C PHE A 437 9.57 -10.21 3.14
N ASN A 438 10.35 -9.60 4.04
CA ASN A 438 10.58 -8.16 4.05
C ASN A 438 12.04 -7.76 3.74
N ASP A 439 12.96 -8.71 3.60
CA ASP A 439 14.31 -8.44 3.15
C ASP A 439 14.33 -8.19 1.64
N ARG A 440 14.36 -6.91 1.27
CA ARG A 440 14.28 -6.48 -0.13
C ARG A 440 15.62 -6.03 -0.72
N ARG A 441 16.76 -6.31 -0.07
CA ARG A 441 18.09 -5.94 -0.55
C ARG A 441 18.41 -6.45 -1.95
N HIS A 442 17.80 -7.55 -2.34
CA HIS A 442 17.97 -8.18 -3.65
C HIS A 442 16.73 -8.06 -4.54
N TYR A 443 15.82 -7.11 -4.23
CA TYR A 443 14.59 -6.90 -4.99
C TYR A 443 14.88 -6.10 -6.27
N PHE A 444 15.08 -6.80 -7.37
CA PHE A 444 15.26 -6.21 -8.70
C PHE A 444 14.12 -6.58 -9.66
N ILE A 445 13.03 -7.17 -9.17
CA ILE A 445 11.97 -7.76 -10.01
C ILE A 445 11.36 -6.74 -10.96
N ALA A 446 10.91 -5.58 -10.46
CA ALA A 446 10.32 -4.55 -11.31
C ALA A 446 11.32 -4.00 -12.34
N HIS A 447 12.56 -3.75 -11.92
CA HIS A 447 13.64 -3.30 -12.80
C HIS A 447 13.96 -4.33 -13.88
N ASP A 448 14.12 -5.61 -13.51
CA ASP A 448 14.42 -6.69 -14.46
C ASP A 448 13.25 -6.95 -15.41
N TYR A 449 12.01 -6.83 -14.91
CA TYR A 449 10.80 -6.97 -15.72
C TYR A 449 10.73 -5.92 -16.82
N VAL A 450 10.95 -4.65 -16.48
CA VAL A 450 11.02 -3.54 -17.43
C VAL A 450 12.18 -3.73 -18.41
N GLU A 451 13.37 -4.11 -17.94
CA GLU A 451 14.51 -4.34 -18.82
C GLU A 451 14.28 -5.47 -19.83
N ASN A 452 13.65 -6.57 -19.40
CA ASN A 452 13.31 -7.67 -20.28
C ASN A 452 12.24 -7.28 -21.32
N LEU A 453 11.26 -6.45 -20.94
CA LEU A 453 10.28 -5.90 -21.87
C LEU A 453 10.95 -4.98 -22.90
N LEU A 454 11.69 -3.96 -22.45
CA LEU A 454 12.36 -2.99 -23.31
C LEU A 454 13.44 -3.63 -24.18
N GLY A 455 14.14 -4.65 -23.67
CA GLY A 455 15.16 -5.39 -24.41
C GLY A 455 14.60 -6.25 -25.55
N ALA A 456 13.31 -6.62 -25.48
CA ALA A 456 12.63 -7.35 -26.52
C ALA A 456 12.11 -6.45 -27.66
N ILE A 457 12.00 -5.15 -27.45
CA ILE A 457 11.39 -4.19 -28.39
C ILE A 457 12.48 -3.54 -29.25
N GLU A 458 12.28 -3.50 -30.55
CA GLU A 458 13.16 -2.82 -31.49
C GLU A 458 13.11 -1.30 -31.34
N PRO A 459 14.13 -0.57 -31.84
CA PRO A 459 14.13 0.89 -31.75
C PRO A 459 12.86 1.50 -32.36
N ASN A 460 12.32 2.54 -31.69
CA ASN A 460 11.09 3.24 -32.03
C ASN A 460 9.80 2.40 -32.02
N GLY A 461 9.86 1.15 -31.55
CA GLY A 461 8.68 0.28 -31.44
C GLY A 461 7.61 0.82 -30.49
N LEU A 462 6.39 0.34 -30.68
CA LEU A 462 5.25 0.63 -29.81
C LEU A 462 4.93 -0.62 -28.95
N LEU A 463 4.80 -0.45 -27.64
CA LEU A 463 4.28 -1.47 -26.73
C LEU A 463 2.88 -1.06 -26.24
N LEU A 464 1.89 -1.93 -26.45
CA LEU A 464 0.57 -1.82 -25.84
C LEU A 464 0.47 -2.76 -24.65
N THR A 465 -0.03 -2.28 -23.53
CA THR A 465 -0.28 -3.04 -22.28
C THR A 465 -1.54 -2.53 -21.59
N GLN A 466 -2.03 -3.26 -20.61
CA GLN A 466 -3.08 -2.82 -19.68
C GLN A 466 -2.70 -3.13 -18.21
N ASP A 467 -1.46 -3.58 -17.96
CA ASP A 467 -0.98 -3.97 -16.64
C ASP A 467 -0.19 -2.84 -15.97
N TRP A 468 -0.69 -2.40 -14.83
CA TRP A 468 -0.04 -1.40 -14.00
C TRP A 468 1.36 -1.82 -13.53
N GLN A 469 1.63 -3.13 -13.42
CA GLN A 469 2.95 -3.66 -13.07
C GLN A 469 3.99 -3.46 -14.20
N VAL A 470 3.55 -3.17 -15.40
CA VAL A 470 4.38 -2.74 -16.53
C VAL A 470 4.52 -1.23 -16.54
N VAL A 471 3.40 -0.51 -16.48
CA VAL A 471 3.33 0.94 -16.75
C VAL A 471 4.00 1.76 -15.65
N SER A 472 3.71 1.46 -14.38
CA SER A 472 4.26 2.24 -13.26
C SER A 472 5.79 2.19 -13.19
N PRO A 473 6.45 1.00 -13.21
CA PRO A 473 7.92 0.95 -13.28
C PRO A 473 8.48 1.50 -14.60
N MET A 474 7.72 1.45 -15.71
CA MET A 474 8.14 2.01 -16.99
C MET A 474 8.22 3.53 -16.94
N PHE A 475 7.27 4.21 -16.23
CA PHE A 475 7.40 5.65 -15.98
C PHE A 475 8.72 5.98 -15.29
N TYR A 476 9.12 5.21 -14.28
CA TYR A 476 10.41 5.41 -13.61
C TYR A 476 11.59 5.21 -14.57
N ALA A 477 11.59 4.13 -15.33
CA ALA A 477 12.67 3.81 -16.26
C ALA A 477 12.83 4.89 -17.36
N GLN A 478 11.73 5.38 -17.93
CA GLN A 478 11.77 6.36 -19.03
C GLN A 478 11.93 7.79 -18.53
N GLU A 479 11.27 8.20 -17.44
CA GLU A 479 11.27 9.60 -17.00
C GLU A 479 12.40 9.93 -16.02
N ILE A 480 12.83 8.97 -15.18
CA ILE A 480 13.91 9.19 -14.21
C ILE A 480 15.24 8.67 -14.74
N GLU A 481 15.28 7.41 -15.21
CA GLU A 481 16.53 6.80 -15.69
C GLU A 481 16.83 7.13 -17.17
N GLN A 482 15.90 7.77 -17.88
CA GLN A 482 16.02 8.17 -19.29
C GLN A 482 16.29 6.98 -20.23
N ARG A 483 15.80 5.78 -19.88
CA ARG A 483 16.06 4.54 -20.60
C ARG A 483 15.03 4.31 -21.70
N ARG A 484 15.53 3.97 -22.89
CA ARG A 484 14.70 3.56 -24.03
C ARG A 484 13.48 4.47 -24.27
N ARG A 485 13.69 5.80 -24.22
CA ARG A 485 12.63 6.78 -24.54
C ARG A 485 12.24 6.75 -26.02
N ASP A 486 13.00 6.03 -26.84
CA ASP A 486 12.64 5.70 -28.22
C ASP A 486 11.43 4.75 -28.29
N VAL A 487 11.23 3.88 -27.29
CA VAL A 487 10.10 2.95 -27.22
C VAL A 487 8.86 3.65 -26.68
N LYS A 488 7.79 3.61 -27.45
CA LYS A 488 6.49 4.15 -27.04
C LYS A 488 5.75 3.11 -26.21
N VAL A 489 5.42 3.43 -24.96
CA VAL A 489 4.65 2.54 -24.08
C VAL A 489 3.28 3.16 -23.85
N VAL A 490 2.23 2.45 -24.24
CA VAL A 490 0.84 2.94 -24.15
C VAL A 490 0.00 1.98 -23.31
N ASP A 491 -0.53 2.49 -22.21
CA ASP A 491 -1.54 1.78 -21.40
C ASP A 491 -2.93 2.01 -21.97
N ILE A 492 -3.56 0.93 -22.43
CA ILE A 492 -4.91 0.97 -23.03
C ILE A 492 -5.98 1.39 -22.01
N ASN A 493 -5.82 1.06 -20.72
CA ASN A 493 -6.76 1.48 -19.69
C ASN A 493 -6.67 2.97 -19.41
N LEU A 494 -5.45 3.54 -19.41
CA LEU A 494 -5.22 4.97 -19.21
C LEU A 494 -5.70 5.81 -20.40
N LEU A 495 -5.83 5.25 -21.61
CA LEU A 495 -6.48 5.94 -22.73
C LEU A 495 -7.93 6.33 -22.45
N ARG A 496 -8.56 5.78 -21.40
CA ARG A 496 -9.90 6.20 -20.92
C ARG A 496 -9.84 7.38 -19.95
N ARG A 497 -8.72 8.13 -19.90
CA ARG A 497 -8.48 9.27 -19.01
C ARG A 497 -7.95 10.45 -19.82
N LEU A 498 -8.59 11.61 -19.71
CA LEU A 498 -8.22 12.80 -20.48
C LEU A 498 -6.77 13.24 -20.25
N TRP A 499 -6.30 13.22 -19.00
CA TRP A 499 -4.93 13.63 -18.65
C TRP A 499 -3.84 12.79 -19.33
N TYR A 500 -4.14 11.54 -19.67
CA TYR A 500 -3.17 10.65 -20.28
C TYR A 500 -2.84 11.04 -21.73
N PHE A 501 -3.78 11.68 -22.44
CA PHE A 501 -3.49 12.25 -23.75
C PHE A 501 -2.54 13.44 -23.69
N ASP A 502 -2.55 14.21 -22.59
CA ASP A 502 -1.55 15.28 -22.38
C ASP A 502 -0.17 14.66 -22.15
N TYR A 503 -0.08 13.57 -21.37
CA TYR A 503 1.14 12.79 -21.22
C TYR A 503 1.64 12.26 -22.58
N LEU A 504 0.78 11.63 -23.40
CA LEU A 504 1.17 11.10 -24.71
C LEU A 504 1.62 12.18 -25.68
N ARG A 505 0.99 13.37 -25.67
CA ARG A 505 1.43 14.51 -26.47
C ARG A 505 2.82 14.99 -26.06
N HIS A 506 3.16 14.90 -24.79
CA HIS A 506 4.48 15.25 -24.28
C HIS A 506 5.52 14.16 -24.58
N ALA A 507 5.22 12.92 -24.24
CA ALA A 507 6.16 11.80 -24.34
C ALA A 507 6.33 11.28 -25.78
N TYR A 508 5.23 11.21 -26.54
CA TYR A 508 5.19 10.59 -27.88
C TYR A 508 4.42 11.46 -28.89
N PRO A 509 4.85 12.71 -29.17
CA PRO A 509 4.08 13.66 -30.00
C PRO A 509 3.81 13.13 -31.42
N SER A 510 4.76 12.39 -32.00
CA SER A 510 4.62 11.81 -33.33
C SER A 510 3.53 10.71 -33.42
N LEU A 511 3.33 9.94 -32.35
CA LEU A 511 2.25 8.93 -32.27
C LEU A 511 0.87 9.62 -32.28
N VAL A 512 0.72 10.68 -31.47
CA VAL A 512 -0.53 11.42 -31.37
C VAL A 512 -0.85 12.12 -32.69
N GLU A 513 0.16 12.73 -33.33
CA GLU A 513 -0.03 13.43 -34.63
C GLU A 513 -0.51 12.50 -35.74
N ARG A 514 0.09 11.30 -35.86
CA ARG A 514 -0.29 10.34 -36.89
C ARG A 514 -1.70 9.79 -36.77
N SER A 515 -2.25 9.77 -35.56
CA SER A 515 -3.60 9.27 -35.28
C SER A 515 -4.54 10.37 -34.78
N ARG A 516 -4.18 11.65 -35.02
CA ARG A 516 -4.85 12.84 -34.48
C ARG A 516 -6.34 12.79 -34.66
N GLU A 517 -6.84 12.57 -35.91
CA GLU A 517 -8.25 12.58 -36.21
C GLU A 517 -9.06 11.64 -35.34
N LYS A 518 -8.59 10.39 -35.14
CA LYS A 518 -9.29 9.38 -34.37
C LYS A 518 -9.10 9.60 -32.83
N ILE A 519 -7.94 10.11 -32.43
CA ILE A 519 -7.71 10.53 -31.05
C ILE A 519 -8.62 11.68 -30.66
N ASP A 520 -8.70 12.73 -31.47
CA ASP A 520 -9.52 13.91 -31.19
C ASP A 520 -11.02 13.55 -31.16
N ALA A 521 -11.49 12.70 -32.07
CA ALA A 521 -12.87 12.20 -32.05
C ALA A 521 -13.20 11.44 -30.76
N PHE A 522 -12.32 10.54 -30.31
CA PHE A 522 -12.52 9.82 -29.05
C PHE A 522 -12.43 10.76 -27.84
N VAL A 523 -11.49 11.70 -27.83
CA VAL A 523 -11.29 12.66 -26.72
C VAL A 523 -12.53 13.54 -26.54
N GLU A 524 -13.23 13.93 -27.61
CA GLU A 524 -14.51 14.68 -27.51
C GLU A 524 -15.60 13.84 -26.82
N ASP A 525 -15.78 12.58 -27.21
CA ASP A 525 -16.70 11.66 -26.53
C ASP A 525 -16.29 11.40 -25.07
N LEU A 526 -15.00 11.30 -24.79
CA LEU A 526 -14.48 11.09 -23.45
C LEU A 526 -14.71 12.31 -22.54
N LYS A 527 -14.59 13.53 -23.05
CA LYS A 527 -14.94 14.76 -22.32
C LYS A 527 -16.42 14.80 -21.95
N GLU A 528 -17.28 14.39 -22.88
CA GLU A 528 -18.73 14.30 -22.62
C GLU A 528 -19.02 13.24 -21.55
N TRP A 529 -18.39 12.06 -21.64
CA TRP A 529 -18.51 10.99 -20.66
C TRP A 529 -18.00 11.40 -19.28
N GLU A 530 -16.83 12.04 -19.16
CA GLU A 530 -16.31 12.48 -17.85
C GLU A 530 -17.24 13.51 -17.18
N ARG A 531 -17.94 14.34 -17.99
CA ARG A 531 -18.91 15.31 -17.48
C ARG A 531 -20.17 14.65 -16.94
N ASP A 532 -20.75 13.69 -17.67
CA ASP A 532 -21.96 12.97 -17.28
C ASP A 532 -21.90 11.46 -17.62
N PRO A 533 -21.19 10.64 -16.81
CA PRO A 533 -21.14 9.19 -17.03
C PRO A 533 -22.49 8.50 -16.90
N GLU A 534 -23.45 9.10 -16.14
CA GLU A 534 -24.77 8.51 -15.96
C GLU A 534 -25.62 8.61 -17.23
N ALA A 535 -25.46 9.66 -18.02
CA ALA A 535 -26.11 9.77 -19.32
C ALA A 535 -25.67 8.63 -20.24
N PHE A 536 -24.37 8.31 -20.27
CA PHE A 536 -23.84 7.19 -21.05
C PHE A 536 -24.34 5.84 -20.52
N ALA A 537 -24.36 5.63 -19.20
CA ALA A 537 -24.87 4.39 -18.60
C ALA A 537 -26.36 4.14 -18.91
N ARG A 538 -27.16 5.21 -19.12
CA ARG A 538 -28.58 5.12 -19.46
C ARG A 538 -28.85 5.03 -20.96
N SER A 539 -27.87 5.37 -21.81
CA SER A 539 -28.03 5.41 -23.29
C SER A 539 -27.12 4.37 -23.95
N GLN A 540 -27.72 3.32 -24.48
CA GLN A 540 -27.00 2.33 -25.28
C GLN A 540 -26.30 2.95 -26.50
N ALA A 541 -26.93 3.94 -27.16
CA ALA A 541 -26.37 4.63 -28.30
C ALA A 541 -25.08 5.39 -27.94
N LEU A 542 -25.07 6.12 -26.81
CA LEU A 542 -23.87 6.85 -26.34
C LEU A 542 -22.77 5.87 -25.97
N THR A 543 -23.09 4.78 -25.26
CA THR A 543 -22.13 3.72 -24.89
C THR A 543 -21.52 3.07 -26.13
N GLN A 544 -22.33 2.75 -27.14
CA GLN A 544 -21.83 2.19 -28.39
C GLN A 544 -20.95 3.20 -29.16
N ARG A 545 -21.33 4.48 -29.21
CA ARG A 545 -20.57 5.54 -29.88
C ARG A 545 -19.16 5.66 -29.28
N ILE A 546 -19.03 5.84 -27.95
CA ILE A 546 -17.72 5.98 -27.32
C ILE A 546 -16.88 4.68 -27.42
N THR A 547 -17.52 3.51 -27.36
CA THR A 547 -16.81 2.22 -27.53
C THR A 547 -16.26 2.11 -28.95
N ALA A 548 -17.05 2.41 -29.97
CA ALA A 548 -16.61 2.40 -31.37
C ALA A 548 -15.49 3.41 -31.62
N ALA A 549 -15.61 4.64 -31.09
CA ALA A 549 -14.56 5.65 -31.20
C ALA A 549 -13.24 5.20 -30.52
N PHE A 550 -13.32 4.54 -29.36
CA PHE A 550 -12.17 3.96 -28.68
C PHE A 550 -11.46 2.88 -29.49
N GLU A 551 -12.23 1.95 -30.07
CA GLU A 551 -11.67 0.89 -30.91
C GLU A 551 -11.02 1.47 -32.19
N GLU A 552 -11.69 2.41 -32.87
CA GLU A 552 -11.16 3.07 -34.06
C GLU A 552 -9.86 3.83 -33.77
N MET A 553 -9.78 4.50 -32.62
CA MET A 553 -8.56 5.17 -32.18
C MET A 553 -7.41 4.16 -32.01
N ILE A 554 -7.63 3.03 -31.32
CA ILE A 554 -6.58 2.02 -31.14
C ILE A 554 -6.18 1.39 -32.46
N ARG A 555 -7.15 1.07 -33.34
CA ARG A 555 -6.88 0.56 -34.69
C ARG A 555 -6.02 1.53 -35.48
N SER A 556 -6.33 2.83 -35.42
CA SER A 556 -5.54 3.88 -36.07
C SER A 556 -4.10 3.92 -35.54
N ILE A 557 -3.93 3.92 -34.20
CA ILE A 557 -2.61 3.93 -33.56
C ILE A 557 -1.78 2.73 -34.02
N VAL A 558 -2.34 1.51 -33.91
CA VAL A 558 -1.63 0.27 -34.26
C VAL A 558 -1.28 0.25 -35.76
N THR A 559 -2.23 0.59 -36.64
CA THR A 559 -2.01 0.53 -38.09
C THR A 559 -0.99 1.55 -38.54
N ASN A 560 -1.04 2.79 -38.01
CA ASN A 560 -0.11 3.85 -38.40
C ASN A 560 1.32 3.58 -37.86
N GLU A 561 1.44 3.10 -36.63
CA GLU A 561 2.74 2.78 -36.06
C GLU A 561 3.37 1.54 -36.74
N ASN A 562 2.58 0.48 -37.01
CA ASN A 562 3.09 -0.77 -37.63
C ASN A 562 3.64 -0.57 -39.06
N ARG A 563 3.34 0.56 -39.71
CA ARG A 563 3.93 0.93 -40.99
C ARG A 563 5.34 1.47 -40.87
N LEU A 564 5.75 1.92 -39.68
CA LEU A 564 7.00 2.68 -39.44
C LEU A 564 7.98 1.90 -38.58
N ALA A 565 7.47 1.22 -37.55
CA ALA A 565 8.25 0.43 -36.60
C ALA A 565 7.37 -0.72 -36.06
N PRO A 566 7.98 -1.81 -35.56
CA PRO A 566 7.23 -2.93 -35.04
C PRO A 566 6.33 -2.55 -33.88
N VAL A 567 5.11 -3.09 -33.86
CA VAL A 567 4.15 -2.95 -32.77
C VAL A 567 4.15 -4.25 -31.95
N TYR A 568 4.20 -4.05 -30.64
CA TYR A 568 4.23 -5.14 -29.67
C TYR A 568 3.02 -5.04 -28.72
N ILE A 569 2.59 -6.18 -28.25
CA ILE A 569 1.62 -6.27 -27.17
C ILE A 569 2.21 -7.06 -25.99
N ALA A 570 1.93 -6.63 -24.79
CA ALA A 570 2.22 -7.41 -23.59
C ALA A 570 1.17 -8.52 -23.42
N GLN A 571 1.53 -9.58 -22.72
CA GLN A 571 0.68 -10.76 -22.57
C GLN A 571 -0.64 -10.48 -21.86
N ASP A 572 -0.68 -9.49 -20.97
CA ASP A 572 -1.86 -9.09 -20.21
C ASP A 572 -3.06 -8.74 -21.08
N LEU A 573 -2.84 -8.26 -22.32
CA LEU A 573 -3.90 -7.99 -23.30
C LEU A 573 -4.62 -9.25 -23.81
N LEU A 574 -4.03 -10.41 -23.65
CA LEU A 574 -4.58 -11.68 -24.16
C LEU A 574 -5.45 -12.42 -23.14
N PHE A 575 -5.66 -11.86 -21.94
CA PHE A 575 -6.52 -12.50 -20.94
C PHE A 575 -8.00 -12.41 -21.35
N ALA A 576 -8.71 -13.54 -21.27
CA ALA A 576 -10.08 -13.68 -21.76
C ALA A 576 -11.12 -12.75 -21.10
N ASP A 577 -10.86 -12.32 -19.88
CA ASP A 577 -11.75 -11.43 -19.10
C ASP A 577 -11.39 -9.95 -19.21
N SER A 578 -10.57 -9.58 -20.21
CA SER A 578 -10.15 -8.19 -20.42
C SER A 578 -11.34 -7.30 -20.80
N VAL A 579 -11.43 -6.13 -20.18
CA VAL A 579 -12.33 -5.04 -20.59
C VAL A 579 -12.09 -4.64 -22.06
N ASN A 580 -10.92 -4.95 -22.59
CA ASN A 580 -10.46 -4.67 -23.93
C ASN A 580 -10.62 -5.88 -24.89
N GLY A 581 -11.52 -6.82 -24.59
CA GLY A 581 -11.68 -8.07 -25.33
C GLY A 581 -11.95 -7.88 -26.83
N ASP A 582 -12.62 -6.81 -27.24
CA ASP A 582 -12.88 -6.50 -28.66
C ASP A 582 -11.61 -6.01 -29.37
N VAL A 583 -10.80 -5.21 -28.70
CA VAL A 583 -9.46 -4.81 -29.20
C VAL A 583 -8.56 -6.04 -29.35
N THR A 584 -8.53 -6.90 -28.33
CA THR A 584 -7.75 -8.14 -28.35
C THR A 584 -8.19 -9.06 -29.49
N ARG A 585 -9.50 -9.23 -29.69
CA ARG A 585 -10.06 -10.03 -30.78
C ARG A 585 -9.63 -9.48 -32.13
N TRP A 586 -9.74 -8.15 -32.33
CA TRP A 586 -9.30 -7.52 -33.56
C TRP A 586 -7.80 -7.73 -33.82
N LEU A 587 -6.94 -7.57 -32.80
CA LEU A 587 -5.51 -7.79 -32.92
C LEU A 587 -5.20 -9.24 -33.33
N THR A 588 -5.80 -10.24 -32.68
CA THR A 588 -5.55 -11.67 -32.96
C THR A 588 -6.13 -12.14 -34.29
N GLN A 589 -7.15 -11.46 -34.83
CA GLN A 589 -7.72 -11.77 -36.14
C GLN A 589 -6.93 -11.18 -37.30
N ASN A 590 -6.24 -10.04 -37.09
CA ASN A 590 -5.56 -9.32 -38.16
C ASN A 590 -4.03 -9.49 -38.14
N TYR A 591 -3.46 -9.97 -37.04
CA TYR A 591 -2.02 -10.12 -36.90
C TYR A 591 -1.64 -11.50 -36.36
N GLN A 592 -0.50 -12.03 -36.80
CA GLN A 592 0.17 -13.13 -36.15
C GLN A 592 0.92 -12.60 -34.92
N LEU A 593 0.83 -13.32 -33.81
CA LEU A 593 1.51 -13.02 -32.56
C LEU A 593 2.82 -13.77 -32.47
N VAL A 594 3.93 -13.10 -32.74
CA VAL A 594 5.27 -13.69 -32.68
C VAL A 594 5.91 -13.45 -31.32
N PRO A 595 6.13 -14.49 -30.48
CA PRO A 595 6.70 -14.30 -29.14
C PRO A 595 8.16 -13.81 -29.22
N ARG A 596 8.47 -12.72 -28.48
CA ARG A 596 9.80 -12.16 -28.39
C ARG A 596 10.07 -11.71 -26.95
N GLY A 597 10.86 -12.45 -26.21
CA GLY A 597 11.06 -12.20 -24.78
C GLY A 597 9.75 -12.23 -24.00
N LEU A 598 9.37 -11.10 -23.42
CA LEU A 598 8.11 -10.96 -22.62
C LEU A 598 6.98 -10.25 -23.39
N VAL A 599 7.10 -10.07 -24.70
CA VAL A 599 6.10 -9.40 -25.55
C VAL A 599 5.79 -10.23 -26.80
N PHE A 600 4.68 -9.94 -27.46
CA PHE A 600 4.38 -10.44 -28.80
C PHE A 600 4.59 -9.32 -29.82
N ASN A 601 5.36 -9.60 -30.88
CA ASN A 601 5.44 -8.76 -32.07
C ASN A 601 4.24 -9.03 -32.98
N LEU A 602 3.59 -8.00 -33.48
CA LEU A 602 2.47 -8.09 -34.41
C LEU A 602 2.98 -8.13 -35.84
N THR A 603 2.78 -9.25 -36.56
CA THR A 603 3.14 -9.37 -37.97
C THR A 603 1.88 -9.56 -38.83
N SER A 604 1.87 -8.98 -40.05
CA SER A 604 0.68 -9.03 -40.91
C SER A 604 0.55 -10.31 -41.73
N ASP A 605 1.61 -11.10 -41.82
CA ASP A 605 1.60 -12.38 -42.51
C ASP A 605 1.71 -13.56 -41.51
N GLN A 606 1.38 -14.77 -41.99
CA GLN A 606 1.39 -16.00 -41.19
C GLN A 606 2.68 -16.83 -41.40
N SER A 607 3.72 -16.25 -41.97
CA SER A 607 5.00 -16.93 -42.19
C SER A 607 5.78 -17.08 -40.88
N PHE A 608 6.83 -17.88 -40.91
CA PHE A 608 7.75 -17.95 -39.77
C PHE A 608 8.55 -16.67 -39.64
N HIS A 609 8.42 -16.06 -38.50
CA HIS A 609 9.28 -14.96 -38.05
C HIS A 609 10.18 -15.43 -36.93
N ASP A 610 11.42 -15.00 -36.90
CA ASP A 610 12.35 -15.43 -35.86
C ASP A 610 11.89 -14.99 -34.46
N SER A 611 11.93 -15.96 -33.54
CA SER A 611 11.65 -15.76 -32.12
C SER A 611 12.93 -16.04 -31.33
N PRO A 612 13.79 -15.03 -31.13
CA PRO A 612 15.10 -15.20 -30.52
C PRO A 612 15.04 -15.66 -29.07
N ASP A 613 16.08 -16.38 -28.64
CA ASP A 613 16.26 -16.74 -27.24
C ASP A 613 16.91 -15.58 -26.48
N LEU A 614 16.09 -14.66 -25.99
CA LEU A 614 16.58 -13.53 -25.18
C LEU A 614 16.87 -14.04 -23.76
N ARG A 615 18.07 -13.75 -23.27
CA ARG A 615 18.44 -14.06 -21.88
C ARG A 615 17.66 -13.15 -20.93
N LEU A 616 16.60 -13.69 -20.34
CA LEU A 616 15.78 -12.97 -19.39
C LEU A 616 16.49 -12.81 -18.05
N LYS A 617 16.45 -11.61 -17.50
CA LYS A 617 16.88 -11.33 -16.11
C LYS A 617 15.77 -11.81 -15.17
N THR A 618 16.13 -12.58 -14.15
CA THR A 618 15.18 -13.23 -13.24
C THR A 618 15.66 -13.17 -11.79
N ARG A 619 16.45 -12.15 -11.43
CA ARG A 619 17.01 -12.00 -10.09
C ARG A 619 15.90 -11.92 -9.03
N GLY A 620 15.95 -12.79 -8.06
CA GLY A 620 14.94 -12.86 -6.99
C GLY A 620 13.62 -13.55 -7.37
N LEU A 621 13.40 -13.84 -8.67
CA LEU A 621 12.12 -14.40 -9.11
C LEU A 621 12.00 -15.92 -8.85
N ALA A 622 13.08 -16.67 -9.07
CA ALA A 622 13.08 -18.14 -8.93
C ALA A 622 14.38 -18.70 -8.32
N ASP A 623 15.27 -17.85 -7.82
CA ASP A 623 16.57 -18.23 -7.25
C ASP A 623 16.54 -18.49 -5.73
N GLY A 624 15.38 -18.31 -5.11
CA GLY A 624 15.18 -18.51 -3.67
C GLY A 624 15.70 -17.38 -2.78
N THR A 625 16.22 -16.29 -3.36
CA THR A 625 16.72 -15.13 -2.59
C THR A 625 15.59 -14.27 -2.02
N LEU A 626 14.42 -14.28 -2.66
CA LEU A 626 13.22 -13.58 -2.21
C LEU A 626 12.07 -14.57 -1.95
N ARG A 627 11.22 -14.22 -1.00
CA ARG A 627 9.99 -14.96 -0.71
C ARG A 627 8.78 -14.07 -0.84
N PHE A 628 7.76 -14.58 -1.48
CA PHE A 628 6.49 -13.90 -1.71
C PHE A 628 5.34 -14.73 -1.15
N GLU A 629 4.30 -14.06 -0.66
CA GLU A 629 3.04 -14.71 -0.33
C GLU A 629 2.36 -15.22 -1.61
N LYS A 630 1.44 -16.17 -1.48
CA LYS A 630 0.74 -16.74 -2.64
C LYS A 630 -0.08 -15.70 -3.42
N ASP A 631 -0.59 -14.73 -2.70
CA ASP A 631 -1.41 -13.61 -3.16
C ASP A 631 -0.59 -12.35 -3.52
N ASP A 632 0.74 -12.43 -3.44
CA ASP A 632 1.63 -11.35 -3.87
C ASP A 632 1.57 -11.17 -5.40
N VAL A 633 1.64 -9.91 -5.85
CA VAL A 633 1.60 -9.52 -7.25
C VAL A 633 2.69 -10.20 -8.11
N VAL A 634 3.84 -10.53 -7.51
CA VAL A 634 4.91 -11.28 -8.19
C VAL A 634 4.42 -12.67 -8.58
N ASN A 635 3.75 -13.38 -7.68
CA ASN A 635 3.21 -14.70 -7.93
C ASN A 635 1.95 -14.69 -8.81
N LEU A 636 1.13 -13.64 -8.71
CA LEU A 636 -0.14 -13.56 -9.45
C LEU A 636 0.02 -13.01 -10.87
N LYS A 637 1.02 -12.14 -11.13
CA LYS A 637 1.17 -11.47 -12.42
C LYS A 637 2.54 -11.69 -13.04
N VAL A 638 3.63 -11.36 -12.34
CA VAL A 638 4.97 -11.32 -12.95
C VAL A 638 5.48 -12.70 -13.31
N LEU A 639 5.50 -13.65 -12.37
CA LEU A 639 5.94 -15.03 -12.65
C LEU A 639 5.08 -15.71 -13.72
N PRO A 640 3.74 -15.58 -13.72
CA PRO A 640 2.92 -16.01 -14.85
C PRO A 640 3.27 -15.36 -16.18
N ALA A 641 3.60 -14.07 -16.22
CA ALA A 641 4.00 -13.40 -17.47
C ALA A 641 5.26 -14.04 -18.07
N TYR A 642 6.31 -14.27 -17.26
CA TYR A 642 7.51 -14.96 -17.72
C TYR A 642 7.22 -16.38 -18.22
N THR A 643 6.55 -17.18 -17.41
CA THR A 643 6.31 -18.60 -17.71
C THR A 643 5.40 -18.78 -18.91
N SER A 644 4.33 -17.98 -19.02
CA SER A 644 3.41 -18.06 -20.15
C SER A 644 4.07 -17.61 -21.46
N MET A 645 4.91 -16.57 -21.43
CA MET A 645 5.62 -16.14 -22.64
C MET A 645 6.62 -17.20 -23.12
N LEU A 646 7.33 -17.86 -22.22
CA LEU A 646 8.20 -19.00 -22.56
C LEU A 646 7.41 -20.18 -23.14
N ILE A 647 6.23 -20.49 -22.58
CA ILE A 647 5.34 -21.53 -23.12
C ILE A 647 4.82 -21.13 -24.50
N ASN A 648 4.40 -19.89 -24.70
CA ASN A 648 3.91 -19.41 -25.99
C ASN A 648 5.03 -19.43 -27.04
N ARG A 649 6.27 -19.08 -26.64
CA ARG A 649 7.44 -19.23 -27.51
C ARG A 649 7.68 -20.70 -27.90
N GLY A 650 7.60 -21.61 -26.95
CA GLY A 650 7.72 -23.05 -27.20
C GLY A 650 6.65 -23.57 -28.19
N ARG A 651 5.39 -23.12 -27.99
CA ARG A 651 4.26 -23.50 -28.91
C ARG A 651 4.45 -22.93 -30.31
N TYR A 652 4.84 -21.63 -30.40
CA TYR A 652 5.09 -20.99 -31.68
C TYR A 652 6.21 -21.67 -32.45
N LEU A 653 7.34 -21.94 -31.80
CA LEU A 653 8.47 -22.63 -32.44
C LEU A 653 8.13 -24.06 -32.86
N ALA A 654 7.35 -24.79 -32.06
CA ALA A 654 6.87 -26.14 -32.41
C ALA A 654 5.95 -26.11 -33.62
N LEU A 655 5.09 -25.10 -33.78
CA LEU A 655 4.20 -24.92 -34.93
C LEU A 655 5.00 -24.83 -36.26
N PHE A 656 6.17 -24.21 -36.20
CA PHE A 656 7.06 -24.05 -37.36
C PHE A 656 8.22 -25.05 -37.38
N ASN A 657 8.07 -26.22 -36.76
CA ASN A 657 9.03 -27.32 -36.72
C ASN A 657 10.41 -27.00 -36.13
N GLN A 658 10.50 -25.91 -35.32
CA GLN A 658 11.73 -25.53 -34.61
C GLN A 658 11.84 -26.28 -33.26
N HIS A 659 11.87 -27.62 -33.31
CA HIS A 659 11.67 -28.49 -32.15
C HIS A 659 12.71 -28.30 -31.04
N GLU A 660 14.00 -28.21 -31.35
CA GLU A 660 15.06 -28.03 -30.34
C GLU A 660 14.90 -26.69 -29.57
N ARG A 661 14.57 -25.66 -30.32
CA ARG A 661 14.31 -24.33 -29.71
C ARG A 661 13.02 -24.33 -28.87
N ALA A 662 12.00 -25.09 -29.30
CA ALA A 662 10.77 -25.24 -28.51
C ALA A 662 11.01 -26.01 -27.20
N ILE A 663 11.79 -27.09 -27.23
CA ILE A 663 12.22 -27.84 -26.04
C ILE A 663 12.94 -26.93 -25.07
N THR A 664 13.87 -26.10 -25.57
CA THR A 664 14.60 -25.14 -24.75
C THR A 664 13.65 -24.14 -24.05
N ALA A 665 12.68 -23.59 -24.77
CA ALA A 665 11.71 -22.65 -24.21
C ALA A 665 10.83 -23.31 -23.12
N PHE A 666 10.34 -24.54 -23.33
CA PHE A 666 9.57 -25.25 -22.30
C PHE A 666 10.42 -25.59 -21.07
N ARG A 667 11.68 -25.97 -21.24
CA ARG A 667 12.62 -26.19 -20.11
C ARG A 667 12.89 -24.92 -19.32
N GLN A 668 13.03 -23.77 -19.98
CA GLN A 668 13.18 -22.48 -19.31
C GLN A 668 11.92 -22.13 -18.47
N ALA A 669 10.71 -22.40 -19.00
CA ALA A 669 9.47 -22.21 -18.23
C ALA A 669 9.41 -23.12 -17.00
N LEU A 670 9.82 -24.39 -17.13
CA LEU A 670 9.86 -25.35 -16.02
C LEU A 670 10.97 -25.03 -14.99
N ALA A 671 12.05 -24.38 -15.41
CA ALA A 671 13.08 -23.92 -14.48
C ALA A 671 12.56 -22.81 -13.56
N LEU A 672 11.66 -21.95 -14.06
CA LEU A 672 11.00 -20.90 -13.25
C LEU A 672 9.88 -21.48 -12.36
N ASN A 673 9.12 -22.45 -12.88
CA ASN A 673 8.05 -23.10 -12.13
C ASN A 673 7.91 -24.57 -12.57
N PRO A 674 8.49 -25.53 -11.82
CA PRO A 674 8.48 -26.96 -12.17
C PRO A 674 7.10 -27.60 -12.24
N GLY A 675 6.09 -27.03 -11.56
CA GLY A 675 4.72 -27.54 -11.49
C GLY A 675 3.82 -27.19 -12.69
N LEU A 676 4.32 -26.55 -13.74
CA LEU A 676 3.52 -26.07 -14.87
C LEU A 676 3.11 -27.21 -15.81
N ALA A 677 1.88 -27.72 -15.66
CA ALA A 677 1.32 -28.77 -16.50
C ALA A 677 1.35 -28.45 -18.01
N SER A 678 1.08 -27.17 -18.38
CA SER A 678 1.10 -26.74 -19.78
C SER A 678 2.50 -26.79 -20.42
N ALA A 679 3.55 -26.51 -19.65
CA ALA A 679 4.94 -26.62 -20.12
C ALA A 679 5.37 -28.10 -20.22
N GLN A 680 4.99 -28.92 -19.25
CA GLN A 680 5.25 -30.37 -19.26
C GLN A 680 4.58 -31.05 -20.46
N GLN A 681 3.30 -30.75 -20.72
CA GLN A 681 2.56 -31.26 -21.88
C GLN A 681 3.16 -30.79 -23.21
N GLY A 682 3.54 -29.51 -23.30
CA GLY A 682 4.20 -28.95 -24.48
C GLY A 682 5.52 -29.67 -24.77
N LEU A 683 6.36 -29.83 -23.75
CA LEU A 683 7.63 -30.54 -23.85
C LEU A 683 7.44 -31.98 -24.29
N GLY A 684 6.51 -32.74 -23.68
CA GLY A 684 6.21 -34.10 -24.02
C GLY A 684 5.73 -34.29 -25.48
N LYS A 685 4.84 -33.41 -25.96
CA LYS A 685 4.37 -33.41 -27.35
C LYS A 685 5.49 -33.20 -28.36
N VAL A 686 6.39 -32.25 -28.11
CA VAL A 686 7.51 -31.98 -29.03
C VAL A 686 8.53 -33.10 -29.01
N GLN A 687 8.82 -33.71 -27.86
CA GLN A 687 9.73 -34.85 -27.74
C GLN A 687 9.21 -36.10 -28.45
N LEU A 688 7.90 -36.39 -28.37
CA LEU A 688 7.26 -37.48 -29.10
C LEU A 688 7.38 -37.27 -30.61
N ASN A 689 7.15 -36.07 -31.11
CA ASN A 689 7.26 -35.74 -32.52
C ASN A 689 8.73 -35.83 -33.04
N CYS A 690 9.73 -35.51 -32.21
CA CYS A 690 11.14 -35.71 -32.53
C CYS A 690 11.51 -37.21 -32.58
N GLY A 691 10.89 -38.05 -31.74
CA GLY A 691 11.14 -39.49 -31.71
C GLY A 691 10.45 -40.27 -32.84
N THR A 692 9.46 -39.69 -33.50
CA THR A 692 8.64 -40.35 -34.56
C THR A 692 9.06 -39.97 -35.98
N HIS A 693 10.17 -39.26 -36.21
CA HIS A 693 10.71 -39.00 -37.55
C HIS A 693 11.30 -40.23 -38.26
N SER A 694 10.84 -41.44 -37.91
CA SER A 694 10.96 -42.65 -38.71
C SER A 694 9.57 -43.26 -39.00
N GLY A 695 8.67 -42.55 -39.63
CA GLY A 695 7.41 -43.12 -40.05
C GLY A 695 6.25 -42.15 -40.16
N TYR A 696 5.80 -41.97 -41.37
CA TYR A 696 4.56 -41.32 -41.79
C TYR A 696 3.45 -41.23 -40.75
N PHE A 697 2.94 -40.00 -40.43
CA PHE A 697 1.50 -39.74 -40.29
C PHE A 697 1.24 -38.23 -40.31
N GLY A 698 0.66 -37.77 -41.43
CA GLY A 698 0.07 -36.43 -41.50
C GLY A 698 -1.24 -36.38 -40.72
N VAL A 699 -1.28 -35.67 -39.64
CA VAL A 699 -2.52 -35.28 -38.97
C VAL A 699 -2.68 -33.75 -39.11
N ALA A 700 -3.68 -33.40 -39.92
CA ALA A 700 -4.11 -32.01 -40.08
C ALA A 700 -4.56 -31.44 -38.75
N LEU A 701 -3.75 -30.53 -38.17
CA LEU A 701 -4.16 -29.66 -37.06
C LEU A 701 -5.09 -28.60 -37.61
N ARG A 702 -6.40 -28.77 -37.46
CA ARG A 702 -7.38 -27.68 -37.62
C ARG A 702 -7.04 -26.61 -36.65
N THR A 703 -6.85 -25.38 -37.15
CA THR A 703 -6.73 -24.12 -36.41
C THR A 703 -8.02 -23.85 -35.66
N GLY A 704 -8.09 -24.30 -34.42
CA GLY A 704 -9.02 -23.75 -33.46
C GLY A 704 -8.37 -22.51 -32.79
N PRO A 705 -9.15 -21.52 -32.36
CA PRO A 705 -8.60 -20.36 -31.66
C PRO A 705 -7.81 -20.82 -30.44
N LEU A 706 -6.65 -20.25 -30.22
CA LEU A 706 -5.80 -20.44 -29.03
C LEU A 706 -6.60 -20.10 -27.76
N THR A 707 -7.43 -21.03 -27.31
CA THR A 707 -8.06 -20.90 -26.00
C THR A 707 -7.01 -21.19 -24.94
N LEU A 708 -6.51 -20.11 -24.34
CA LEU A 708 -5.69 -20.14 -23.13
C LEU A 708 -6.57 -20.58 -21.94
N GLY A 709 -6.83 -21.88 -21.85
CA GLY A 709 -7.44 -22.48 -20.67
C GLY A 709 -6.43 -22.55 -19.53
N ILE A 710 -6.26 -21.49 -18.79
CA ILE A 710 -5.71 -21.50 -17.44
C ILE A 710 -6.90 -21.25 -16.51
N PRO A 711 -7.23 -22.15 -15.58
CA PRO A 711 -8.21 -21.84 -14.57
C PRO A 711 -7.58 -20.83 -13.60
N PHE A 712 -7.76 -19.55 -13.87
CA PHE A 712 -7.50 -18.50 -12.89
C PHE A 712 -8.69 -18.40 -11.94
N LEU A 713 -8.39 -18.44 -10.65
CA LEU A 713 -9.33 -18.06 -9.60
C LEU A 713 -9.89 -16.64 -9.86
N PRO A 714 -11.16 -16.36 -9.54
CA PRO A 714 -11.91 -15.21 -10.04
C PRO A 714 -11.57 -13.88 -9.36
N ALA A 715 -10.29 -13.57 -9.13
CA ALA A 715 -9.87 -12.29 -8.56
C ALA A 715 -10.00 -11.09 -9.54
N TRP A 716 -10.26 -11.33 -10.82
CA TRP A 716 -10.23 -10.30 -11.88
C TRP A 716 -11.60 -9.78 -12.34
N ARG A 717 -12.70 -10.21 -11.75
CA ARG A 717 -14.04 -9.70 -12.11
C ARG A 717 -14.28 -8.22 -11.78
N ILE A 718 -13.34 -7.53 -11.14
CA ILE A 718 -13.61 -6.26 -10.47
C ILE A 718 -13.29 -5.05 -11.35
N ALA A 719 -12.36 -5.16 -12.30
CA ALA A 719 -12.03 -4.04 -13.19
C ALA A 719 -13.02 -3.85 -14.35
N SER A 720 -13.97 -4.76 -14.58
CA SER A 720 -14.84 -4.81 -15.75
C SER A 720 -16.33 -4.57 -15.49
N LYS A 721 -16.75 -4.20 -14.28
CA LYS A 721 -18.15 -3.78 -14.11
C LYS A 721 -18.34 -2.40 -14.75
N PRO A 722 -19.19 -2.27 -15.78
CA PRO A 722 -19.63 -0.95 -16.22
C PRO A 722 -20.27 -0.24 -15.03
N ALA A 723 -20.00 1.04 -14.86
CA ALA A 723 -20.63 1.86 -13.85
C ALA A 723 -22.16 1.69 -13.94
N ARG A 724 -22.77 1.05 -12.96
CA ARG A 724 -24.21 1.11 -12.73
C ARG A 724 -24.52 2.36 -11.96
#